data_461d02800aefd95e71fe042a09adbfe1
#
_entry.id   461d02800aefd95e71fe042a09adbfe1
#
_cell.length_a   1.000
_cell.length_b   1.000
_cell.length_c   1.000
_cell.angle_alpha   90.00
_cell.angle_beta   90.00
_cell.angle_gamma   90.00
#
_symmetry.space_group_name_H-M   'P 1'
#
loop_
_entity.id
_entity.type
_entity.pdbx_description
1 polymer ?
#
loop_
_entity_poly.entity_id
_entity_poly.type
_entity_poly.pdbx_seq_one_letter_code
_entity_poly.pdbx_strand_id
1 'polypeptide(L)'
;MAQLHDQLQQQERIAITAVVTGMAGVGKTELALQYALYHKEKSTYAGGICWIGVQGETVGVQLLDFAKSLLGLFPPEDLNLRGQLDYCWARWQPPGDVLLILDDVHQYAEIQDYLPPQEQRFKVLITTRQHWLAASFEQLRLPVLSESAALALLESLIGASRLQAELQVGKGLCAWLGYLPLGLELVGRFLKRRTNWTLARMQQQLIDKGLQLSALQNPSADMTAQRGVEAAFEVSWEELNQPARDLGCFLSLFALAPIPWRLVVERCLSAEDGEELEDIREEQLLNLNLLQAVEGEVYQFHPLVRQFFQAKLALREDGDELKRSFCRGMVEEAKTIPETPTKKQVEAVALSIPHIAESATELEQWLEEEDLIPSFEGLGMFYFGQGFYEQTEPWWKQCLEVTCRRLGEEHSDVATSLNNLALLYRSQGRYEEAEPLYLQALELYKRLLGENHPDVAQSLNNLAVLYLSQGKYEEAEPLQLQALELRKRLLGENHPDVAQSFNNLAVLYKFQGKYEEAEPLYLQALELRKRLLGDNHPDVAYSLNNLASLYGSQGKYEEAEPLCLQALELRKRLLSDNHPLVASSLNNLALLYKSQGKYEEAEPLYLQALELSQRLLSKSHPDVAQSFNNLAGLYTSQGRYEEAEPLFLQALELYKRLLGKNHPDVVYPLNGLAKLYYSQGRYEEAEPLYLQALAIAEQALGENHPTTVKIRENLESLP
;
A
#
# COMPACT_ATOMS: atom_id res chain seq x y z
N MET A 1 0.96 30.37 17.85
CA MET A 1 0.82 31.66 18.55
C MET A 1 0.12 31.48 19.91
N ALA A 2 -1.17 31.07 19.97
CA ALA A 2 -1.86 30.88 21.24
C ALA A 2 -1.15 29.85 22.15
N GLN A 3 -0.88 28.66 21.65
CA GLN A 3 -0.17 27.61 22.41
C GLN A 3 1.22 28.07 22.89
N LEU A 4 1.98 28.80 22.08
CA LEU A 4 3.26 29.37 22.46
C LEU A 4 3.11 30.40 23.58
N HIS A 5 2.04 31.23 23.49
CA HIS A 5 1.74 32.21 24.54
C HIS A 5 1.37 31.53 25.84
N ASP A 6 0.49 30.53 25.78
CA ASP A 6 0.07 29.75 26.94
C ASP A 6 1.27 29.09 27.63
N GLN A 7 2.16 28.49 26.90
CA GLN A 7 3.40 27.90 27.42
C GLN A 7 4.27 28.95 28.13
N LEU A 8 4.45 30.14 27.53
CA LEU A 8 5.24 31.24 28.11
C LEU A 8 4.56 31.93 29.33
N GLN A 9 3.28 31.68 29.59
CA GLN A 9 2.52 32.30 30.69
C GLN A 9 2.18 31.35 31.87
N GLN A 10 2.15 30.01 31.64
CA GLN A 10 1.57 29.04 32.58
C GLN A 10 2.43 28.62 33.79
N GLN A 11 3.71 29.01 33.92
CA GLN A 11 4.53 28.53 35.04
C GLN A 11 4.82 29.59 36.10
N GLU A 12 4.43 29.30 37.35
CA GLU A 12 4.53 30.20 38.50
C GLU A 12 5.91 30.30 39.17
N ARG A 13 6.92 29.50 38.81
CA ARG A 13 8.15 29.38 39.62
C ARG A 13 9.51 29.25 38.92
N ILE A 14 9.64 29.28 37.58
CA ILE A 14 10.92 29.14 36.89
C ILE A 14 10.95 30.07 35.68
N ALA A 15 12.14 30.57 35.27
CA ALA A 15 12.30 31.29 34.01
C ALA A 15 11.75 30.40 32.85
N ILE A 16 10.72 30.90 32.20
CA ILE A 16 9.96 30.08 31.23
C ILE A 16 10.71 30.12 29.92
N THR A 17 11.29 29.00 29.58
CA THR A 17 11.96 28.80 28.29
C THR A 17 11.07 27.91 27.43
N ALA A 18 10.47 28.49 26.37
CA ALA A 18 9.83 27.70 25.32
C ALA A 18 10.83 27.47 24.20
N VAL A 19 11.00 26.20 23.80
CA VAL A 19 11.86 25.82 22.70
C VAL A 19 11.01 25.45 21.50
N VAL A 20 11.12 26.19 20.41
CA VAL A 20 10.46 25.89 19.14
C VAL A 20 11.38 25.03 18.32
N THR A 21 11.04 23.76 18.18
CA THR A 21 11.80 22.76 17.42
C THR A 21 11.15 22.47 16.06
N GLY A 22 11.89 21.90 15.12
CA GLY A 22 11.38 21.48 13.82
C GLY A 22 12.44 21.56 12.75
N MET A 23 12.17 20.96 11.60
CA MET A 23 13.10 20.93 10.47
C MET A 23 13.45 22.31 9.92
N ALA A 24 14.51 22.40 9.13
CA ALA A 24 14.91 23.63 8.45
C ALA A 24 13.80 24.11 7.50
N GLY A 25 13.54 25.43 7.47
CA GLY A 25 12.55 26.03 6.58
C GLY A 25 11.08 25.89 7.01
N VAL A 26 10.79 25.29 8.18
CA VAL A 26 9.41 25.13 8.70
C VAL A 26 8.81 26.44 9.28
N GLY A 27 9.63 27.49 9.44
CA GLY A 27 9.16 28.81 9.86
C GLY A 27 9.34 29.10 11.36
N LYS A 28 10.32 28.50 12.05
CA LYS A 28 10.60 28.73 13.48
C LYS A 28 10.91 30.18 13.80
N THR A 29 11.89 30.76 13.09
CA THR A 29 12.27 32.17 13.19
C THR A 29 11.10 33.09 12.86
N GLU A 30 10.32 32.77 11.81
CA GLU A 30 9.13 33.54 11.43
C GLU A 30 8.05 33.51 12.53
N LEU A 31 7.80 32.33 13.13
CA LEU A 31 6.87 32.23 14.24
C LEU A 31 7.31 33.08 15.45
N ALA A 32 8.61 33.05 15.79
CA ALA A 32 9.16 33.86 16.86
C ALA A 32 9.07 35.36 16.57
N LEU A 33 9.33 35.75 15.30
CA LEU A 33 9.20 37.14 14.84
C LEU A 33 7.75 37.64 14.91
N GLN A 34 6.82 36.88 14.36
CA GLN A 34 5.39 37.23 14.40
C GLN A 34 4.86 37.29 15.85
N TYR A 35 5.35 36.39 16.71
CA TYR A 35 5.05 36.43 18.14
C TYR A 35 5.57 37.73 18.80
N ALA A 36 6.83 38.09 18.54
CA ALA A 36 7.42 39.30 19.05
C ALA A 36 6.70 40.57 18.58
N LEU A 37 6.38 40.67 17.30
CA LEU A 37 5.67 41.82 16.71
C LEU A 37 4.27 41.96 17.28
N TYR A 38 3.50 40.88 17.36
CA TYR A 38 2.15 40.90 17.93
C TYR A 38 2.13 41.35 19.37
N HIS A 39 3.07 40.87 20.22
CA HIS A 39 3.15 41.25 21.62
C HIS A 39 3.80 42.61 21.87
N LYS A 40 4.60 43.10 20.92
CA LYS A 40 5.10 44.48 20.89
C LYS A 40 3.96 45.46 20.71
N GLU A 41 3.07 45.25 19.74
CA GLU A 41 1.87 46.09 19.51
C GLU A 41 0.94 46.12 20.72
N LYS A 42 0.81 44.98 21.43
CA LYS A 42 -0.01 44.87 22.62
C LYS A 42 0.67 45.33 23.92
N SER A 43 1.94 45.71 23.86
CA SER A 43 2.75 46.06 25.03
C SER A 43 2.72 44.98 26.14
N THR A 44 2.63 43.71 25.78
CA THR A 44 2.56 42.59 26.71
C THR A 44 3.82 42.47 27.56
N TYR A 45 4.99 42.71 26.97
CA TYR A 45 6.28 42.66 27.63
C TYR A 45 6.75 44.08 27.92
N ALA A 46 6.29 44.65 29.03
CA ALA A 46 6.58 46.03 29.41
C ALA A 46 8.08 46.26 29.68
N GLY A 47 8.82 45.23 30.11
CA GLY A 47 10.28 45.25 30.28
C GLY A 47 11.09 45.21 29.00
N GLY A 48 10.41 45.04 27.84
CA GLY A 48 11.02 45.05 26.51
C GLY A 48 11.15 43.65 25.87
N ILE A 49 11.52 43.65 24.60
CA ILE A 49 11.80 42.45 23.80
C ILE A 49 13.26 42.53 23.29
N CYS A 50 14.08 41.55 23.68
CA CYS A 50 15.46 41.40 23.23
C CYS A 50 15.57 40.23 22.25
N TRP A 51 16.11 40.48 21.06
CA TRP A 51 16.34 39.45 20.03
C TRP A 51 17.83 39.26 19.78
N ILE A 52 18.33 38.05 19.95
CA ILE A 52 19.72 37.66 19.73
C ILE A 52 19.75 36.50 18.70
N GLY A 53 20.50 36.68 17.62
CA GLY A 53 20.82 35.59 16.68
C GLY A 53 22.07 34.88 17.16
N VAL A 54 22.00 33.56 17.36
CA VAL A 54 23.12 32.76 17.89
C VAL A 54 24.04 32.34 16.73
N GLN A 55 24.65 33.33 16.05
CA GLN A 55 25.62 33.07 14.97
C GLN A 55 26.80 34.06 15.08
N GLY A 56 28.01 33.53 15.05
CA GLY A 56 29.28 34.30 14.96
C GLY A 56 29.84 34.73 16.30
N GLU A 57 29.35 35.76 16.93
CA GLU A 57 29.82 36.25 18.24
C GLU A 57 29.12 35.48 19.39
N THR A 58 29.78 35.40 20.55
CA THR A 58 29.19 34.73 21.70
C THR A 58 27.90 35.44 22.15
N VAL A 59 26.87 34.68 22.49
CA VAL A 59 25.56 35.18 22.97
C VAL A 59 25.73 36.22 24.11
N GLY A 60 26.69 35.98 25.00
CA GLY A 60 26.98 36.88 26.11
C GLY A 60 27.46 38.27 25.67
N VAL A 61 28.28 38.35 24.61
CA VAL A 61 28.73 39.62 24.05
C VAL A 61 27.60 40.38 23.43
N GLN A 62 26.79 39.73 22.61
CA GLN A 62 25.60 40.36 21.98
C GLN A 62 24.59 40.89 23.02
N LEU A 63 24.35 40.10 24.09
CA LEU A 63 23.51 40.53 25.20
C LEU A 63 24.08 41.75 25.93
N LEU A 64 25.38 41.78 26.14
CA LEU A 64 26.05 42.92 26.79
C LEU A 64 25.97 44.15 25.89
N ASP A 65 26.18 44.03 24.60
CA ASP A 65 26.07 45.12 23.64
C ASP A 65 24.62 45.66 23.54
N PHE A 66 23.63 44.75 23.57
CA PHE A 66 22.23 45.13 23.69
C PHE A 66 21.97 45.95 24.95
N ALA A 67 22.45 45.48 26.09
CA ALA A 67 22.28 46.16 27.40
C ALA A 67 22.93 47.55 27.41
N LYS A 68 24.16 47.69 26.85
CA LYS A 68 24.85 48.95 26.72
C LYS A 68 24.12 49.92 25.77
N SER A 69 23.81 49.43 24.57
CA SER A 69 23.32 50.31 23.48
C SER A 69 21.87 50.72 23.65
N LEU A 70 21.00 49.82 24.11
CA LEU A 70 19.56 50.04 24.16
C LEU A 70 19.00 50.31 25.58
N LEU A 71 19.67 49.78 26.62
CA LEU A 71 19.25 50.00 28.01
C LEU A 71 20.12 50.99 28.75
N GLY A 72 21.23 51.44 28.17
CA GLY A 72 22.16 52.37 28.82
C GLY A 72 22.84 51.80 30.07
N LEU A 73 23.01 50.48 30.14
CA LEU A 73 23.63 49.78 31.28
C LEU A 73 25.12 49.55 30.98
N PHE A 74 25.97 50.15 31.77
CA PHE A 74 27.44 50.04 31.66
C PHE A 74 27.98 49.32 32.90
N PRO A 75 28.15 48.00 32.85
CA PRO A 75 28.71 47.24 33.98
C PRO A 75 30.17 47.56 34.19
N PRO A 76 30.72 47.35 35.41
CA PRO A 76 32.13 47.52 35.71
C PRO A 76 33.00 46.63 34.81
N GLU A 77 34.10 47.19 34.26
CA GLU A 77 35.02 46.46 33.32
C GLU A 77 35.88 45.41 34.01
N ASP A 78 36.03 45.46 35.30
CA ASP A 78 36.79 44.47 36.12
C ASP A 78 36.03 43.17 36.34
N LEU A 79 34.73 43.11 35.99
CA LEU A 79 33.94 41.90 36.04
C LEU A 79 34.17 41.04 34.78
N ASN A 80 34.18 39.71 34.96
CA ASN A 80 34.12 38.80 33.80
C ASN A 80 32.78 38.92 33.08
N LEU A 81 32.65 38.40 31.87
CA LEU A 81 31.46 38.52 31.04
C LEU A 81 30.17 38.10 31.75
N ARG A 82 30.21 36.98 32.52
CA ARG A 82 29.06 36.54 33.31
C ARG A 82 28.68 37.57 34.39
N GLY A 83 29.64 38.08 35.12
CA GLY A 83 29.40 39.10 36.16
C GLY A 83 28.87 40.41 35.56
N GLN A 84 29.32 40.81 34.37
CA GLN A 84 28.79 41.97 33.65
C GLN A 84 27.31 41.77 33.25
N LEU A 85 26.96 40.53 32.77
CA LEU A 85 25.58 40.20 32.46
C LEU A 85 24.68 40.15 33.71
N ASP A 86 25.17 39.54 34.79
CA ASP A 86 24.43 39.53 36.09
C ASP A 86 24.16 40.93 36.59
N TYR A 87 25.12 41.86 36.43
CA TYR A 87 24.91 43.28 36.70
C TYR A 87 23.81 43.89 35.85
N CYS A 88 23.76 43.57 34.54
CA CYS A 88 22.74 44.04 33.59
C CYS A 88 21.36 43.44 33.95
N TRP A 89 21.27 42.13 34.22
CA TRP A 89 20.03 41.48 34.59
C TRP A 89 19.38 42.10 35.81
N ALA A 90 20.16 42.36 36.85
CA ALA A 90 19.68 42.95 38.10
C ALA A 90 19.19 44.40 37.94
N ARG A 91 19.63 45.12 36.90
CA ARG A 91 19.31 46.51 36.63
C ARG A 91 18.49 46.75 35.36
N TRP A 92 17.97 45.70 34.77
CA TRP A 92 17.20 45.78 33.54
C TRP A 92 15.97 46.69 33.70
N GLN A 93 15.88 47.72 32.86
CA GLN A 93 14.77 48.65 32.77
C GLN A 93 14.22 48.70 31.35
N PRO A 94 12.92 49.00 31.13
CA PRO A 94 11.89 49.32 32.15
C PRO A 94 11.43 48.10 32.98
N PRO A 95 10.67 48.35 34.08
CA PRO A 95 10.13 47.26 34.89
C PRO A 95 8.99 46.53 34.14
N GLY A 96 8.75 45.28 34.52
CA GLY A 96 7.76 44.40 33.90
C GLY A 96 8.42 43.19 33.18
N ASP A 97 7.58 42.40 32.55
CA ASP A 97 8.04 41.19 31.87
C ASP A 97 8.93 41.50 30.64
N VAL A 98 9.98 40.75 30.49
CA VAL A 98 10.97 40.82 29.40
C VAL A 98 10.86 39.56 28.59
N LEU A 99 10.81 39.70 27.24
CA LEU A 99 10.92 38.58 26.32
C LEU A 99 12.34 38.56 25.72
N LEU A 100 13.10 37.51 26.02
CA LEU A 100 14.40 37.24 25.39
C LEU A 100 14.21 36.17 24.33
N ILE A 101 14.57 36.46 23.08
CA ILE A 101 14.51 35.52 21.96
C ILE A 101 15.96 35.16 21.57
N LEU A 102 16.27 33.87 21.62
CA LEU A 102 17.53 33.30 21.16
C LEU A 102 17.25 32.49 19.89
N ASP A 103 17.60 33.03 18.74
CA ASP A 103 17.25 32.46 17.44
C ASP A 103 18.38 31.61 16.86
N ASP A 104 18.02 30.43 16.32
CA ASP A 104 18.90 29.44 15.66
C ASP A 104 20.02 28.90 16.60
N VAL A 105 19.63 28.47 17.80
CA VAL A 105 20.54 27.84 18.78
C VAL A 105 20.89 26.43 18.32
N HIS A 106 22.19 26.11 18.21
CA HIS A 106 22.68 24.79 17.81
C HIS A 106 22.94 23.87 19.00
N GLN A 107 23.54 24.37 20.08
CA GLN A 107 23.83 23.59 21.28
C GLN A 107 23.49 24.36 22.54
N TYR A 108 23.01 23.63 23.58
CA TYR A 108 22.68 24.25 24.86
C TYR A 108 23.88 24.91 25.53
N ALA A 109 25.08 24.33 25.36
CA ALA A 109 26.33 24.88 25.87
C ALA A 109 26.63 26.31 25.39
N GLU A 110 26.11 26.72 24.22
CA GLU A 110 26.32 28.07 23.66
C GLU A 110 25.58 29.14 24.44
N ILE A 111 24.51 28.79 25.15
CA ILE A 111 23.59 29.73 25.80
C ILE A 111 23.51 29.57 27.32
N GLN A 112 23.83 28.40 27.89
CA GLN A 112 23.54 28.04 29.27
C GLN A 112 24.12 29.03 30.29
N ASP A 113 25.33 29.56 30.07
CA ASP A 113 26.00 30.46 30.97
C ASP A 113 25.55 31.91 30.84
N TYR A 114 24.72 32.22 29.85
CA TYR A 114 24.28 33.57 29.52
C TYR A 114 22.77 33.77 29.72
N LEU A 115 22.03 32.72 30.09
CA LEU A 115 20.62 32.80 30.38
C LEU A 115 20.37 33.74 31.58
N PRO A 116 19.24 34.51 31.57
CA PRO A 116 18.88 35.35 32.67
C PRO A 116 18.62 34.56 33.97
N PRO A 117 18.72 35.21 35.16
CA PRO A 117 18.37 34.53 36.40
C PRO A 117 16.92 34.01 36.34
N GLN A 118 16.65 32.91 37.08
CA GLN A 118 15.34 32.29 37.12
C GLN A 118 14.31 33.16 37.88
N GLU A 119 14.02 34.33 37.32
CA GLU A 119 13.00 35.25 37.79
C GLU A 119 11.79 35.24 36.85
N GLN A 120 10.59 35.28 37.36
CA GLN A 120 9.34 35.21 36.59
C GLN A 120 9.23 36.25 35.48
N ARG A 121 9.89 37.39 35.63
CA ARG A 121 9.85 38.49 34.65
C ARG A 121 10.58 38.21 33.35
N PHE A 122 11.57 37.29 33.32
CA PHE A 122 12.29 36.95 32.12
C PHE A 122 11.69 35.71 31.43
N LYS A 123 11.08 35.93 30.28
CA LYS A 123 10.56 34.87 29.42
C LYS A 123 11.56 34.62 28.31
N VAL A 124 12.03 33.40 28.15
CA VAL A 124 13.00 33.03 27.15
C VAL A 124 12.33 32.18 26.06
N LEU A 125 12.45 32.60 24.81
CA LEU A 125 12.01 31.87 23.63
C LEU A 125 13.25 31.46 22.84
N ILE A 126 13.42 30.17 22.61
CA ILE A 126 14.54 29.62 21.86
C ILE A 126 14.00 28.99 20.57
N THR A 127 14.62 29.27 19.44
CA THR A 127 14.42 28.48 18.23
C THR A 127 15.62 27.61 17.96
N THR A 128 15.40 26.34 17.61
CA THR A 128 16.46 25.38 17.32
C THR A 128 16.02 24.36 16.27
N ARG A 129 16.99 23.75 15.61
CA ARG A 129 16.75 22.59 14.71
C ARG A 129 16.79 21.27 15.46
N GLN A 130 17.41 21.24 16.62
CA GLN A 130 17.52 20.03 17.43
C GLN A 130 16.17 19.65 18.05
N HIS A 131 15.86 18.36 18.04
CA HIS A 131 14.67 17.83 18.70
C HIS A 131 14.81 17.87 20.22
N TRP A 132 16.02 17.64 20.75
CA TRP A 132 16.37 17.68 22.17
C TRP A 132 17.50 18.67 22.42
N LEU A 133 17.18 19.86 22.91
CA LEU A 133 18.19 20.84 23.30
C LEU A 133 18.65 20.63 24.75
N ALA A 134 17.71 20.46 25.69
CA ALA A 134 17.95 20.07 27.08
C ALA A 134 16.64 19.56 27.70
N ALA A 135 16.75 18.58 28.62
CA ALA A 135 15.57 17.97 29.29
C ALA A 135 14.77 18.93 30.18
N SER A 136 15.34 20.09 30.53
CA SER A 136 14.71 21.11 31.41
C SER A 136 13.76 22.06 30.67
N PHE A 137 13.64 21.97 29.34
CA PHE A 137 12.83 22.91 28.56
C PHE A 137 11.55 22.28 28.06
N GLU A 138 10.48 23.01 28.14
CA GLU A 138 9.23 22.66 27.47
C GLU A 138 9.36 22.96 25.98
N GLN A 139 9.02 21.98 25.14
CA GLN A 139 9.25 22.04 23.70
C GLN A 139 7.94 22.20 22.93
N LEU A 140 7.93 23.14 21.99
CA LEU A 140 6.89 23.29 20.99
C LEU A 140 7.41 22.83 19.63
N ARG A 141 7.00 21.64 19.20
CA ARG A 141 7.31 21.14 17.86
C ARG A 141 6.46 21.84 16.82
N LEU A 142 7.10 22.47 15.85
CA LEU A 142 6.44 23.12 14.73
C LEU A 142 6.39 22.16 13.52
N PRO A 143 5.19 21.63 13.17
CA PRO A 143 5.02 20.77 12.00
C PRO A 143 5.04 21.61 10.69
N VAL A 144 5.08 20.94 9.55
CA VAL A 144 4.77 21.55 8.25
C VAL A 144 3.32 22.03 8.21
N LEU A 145 2.97 22.86 7.22
CA LEU A 145 1.60 23.36 7.07
C LEU A 145 0.61 22.23 6.74
N SER A 146 -0.64 22.39 7.17
CA SER A 146 -1.73 21.57 6.63
C SER A 146 -1.96 21.91 5.14
N GLU A 147 -2.59 21.02 4.37
CA GLU A 147 -2.93 21.28 2.96
C GLU A 147 -3.67 22.60 2.81
N SER A 148 -4.66 22.86 3.66
CA SER A 148 -5.46 24.08 3.63
C SER A 148 -4.61 25.34 3.91
N ALA A 149 -3.70 25.27 4.88
CA ALA A 149 -2.81 26.40 5.21
C ALA A 149 -1.76 26.62 4.12
N ALA A 150 -1.24 25.57 3.51
CA ALA A 150 -0.29 25.66 2.39
C ALA A 150 -0.94 26.29 1.14
N LEU A 151 -2.17 25.89 0.82
CA LEU A 151 -2.94 26.51 -0.26
C LEU A 151 -3.26 27.98 0.03
N ALA A 152 -3.63 28.32 1.26
CA ALA A 152 -3.87 29.70 1.67
C ALA A 152 -2.59 30.56 1.56
N LEU A 153 -1.42 30.00 1.94
CA LEU A 153 -0.14 30.68 1.75
C LEU A 153 0.15 30.89 0.26
N LEU A 154 0.00 29.88 -0.58
CA LEU A 154 0.21 29.98 -2.01
C LEU A 154 -0.77 30.99 -2.63
N GLU A 155 -2.05 30.95 -2.26
CA GLU A 155 -3.08 31.89 -2.69
C GLU A 155 -2.71 33.35 -2.34
N SER A 156 -2.22 33.60 -1.14
CA SER A 156 -1.79 34.94 -0.72
C SER A 156 -0.64 35.51 -1.57
N LEU A 157 0.18 34.65 -2.14
CA LEU A 157 1.33 35.01 -2.95
C LEU A 157 0.98 35.21 -4.43
N ILE A 158 0.16 34.31 -5.02
CA ILE A 158 -0.13 34.32 -6.46
C ILE A 158 -1.52 34.86 -6.85
N GLY A 159 -2.41 35.02 -5.86
CA GLY A 159 -3.79 35.48 -6.02
C GLY A 159 -4.81 34.36 -6.23
N ALA A 160 -6.03 34.55 -5.71
CA ALA A 160 -7.10 33.55 -5.70
C ALA A 160 -7.48 33.06 -7.11
N SER A 161 -7.65 34.00 -8.06
CA SER A 161 -8.07 33.64 -9.44
C SER A 161 -7.08 32.71 -10.13
N ARG A 162 -5.78 32.90 -9.92
CA ARG A 162 -4.72 32.10 -10.52
C ARG A 162 -4.64 30.71 -9.91
N LEU A 163 -4.81 30.60 -8.57
CA LEU A 163 -4.85 29.30 -7.90
C LEU A 163 -6.09 28.51 -8.30
N GLN A 164 -7.27 29.15 -8.33
CA GLN A 164 -8.52 28.47 -8.68
C GLN A 164 -8.55 27.94 -10.11
N ALA A 165 -7.90 28.63 -11.05
CA ALA A 165 -7.78 28.18 -12.45
C ALA A 165 -7.03 26.84 -12.58
N GLU A 166 -6.11 26.54 -11.67
CA GLU A 166 -5.28 25.32 -11.69
C GLU A 166 -5.25 24.65 -10.29
N LEU A 167 -6.38 24.57 -9.58
CA LEU A 167 -6.45 24.16 -8.17
C LEU A 167 -5.83 22.78 -7.91
N GLN A 168 -6.09 21.80 -8.76
CA GLN A 168 -5.54 20.45 -8.59
C GLN A 168 -4.01 20.44 -8.74
N VAL A 169 -3.49 21.21 -9.69
CA VAL A 169 -2.05 21.38 -9.86
C VAL A 169 -1.45 22.13 -8.66
N GLY A 170 -2.15 23.12 -8.13
CA GLY A 170 -1.77 23.82 -6.91
C GLY A 170 -1.65 22.90 -5.69
N LYS A 171 -2.59 21.95 -5.54
CA LYS A 171 -2.51 20.91 -4.51
C LYS A 171 -1.29 20.00 -4.72
N GLY A 172 -1.08 19.53 -5.93
CA GLY A 172 0.09 18.72 -6.29
C GLY A 172 1.40 19.46 -6.04
N LEU A 173 1.45 20.75 -6.31
CA LEU A 173 2.62 21.60 -6.04
C LEU A 173 2.89 21.73 -4.53
N CYS A 174 1.86 21.95 -3.71
CA CYS A 174 2.00 21.98 -2.25
C CYS A 174 2.48 20.64 -1.69
N ALA A 175 1.93 19.53 -2.19
CA ALA A 175 2.34 18.18 -1.80
C ALA A 175 3.80 17.88 -2.21
N TRP A 176 4.20 18.23 -3.43
CA TRP A 176 5.58 18.05 -3.89
C TRP A 176 6.59 18.82 -3.01
N LEU A 177 6.23 20.04 -2.58
CA LEU A 177 7.03 20.84 -1.64
C LEU A 177 6.90 20.34 -0.19
N GLY A 178 6.16 19.25 0.07
CA GLY A 178 5.94 18.67 1.39
C GLY A 178 5.30 19.64 2.37
N TYR A 179 4.52 20.59 1.87
CA TYR A 179 3.88 21.63 2.67
C TYR A 179 4.87 22.49 3.48
N LEU A 180 6.13 22.55 3.04
CA LEU A 180 7.18 23.33 3.70
C LEU A 180 7.01 24.84 3.43
N PRO A 181 6.82 25.69 4.44
CA PRO A 181 6.60 27.13 4.26
C PRO A 181 7.65 27.81 3.40
N LEU A 182 8.94 27.55 3.65
CA LEU A 182 10.03 28.15 2.88
C LEU A 182 9.95 27.79 1.39
N GLY A 183 9.70 26.52 1.08
CA GLY A 183 9.58 26.07 -0.32
C GLY A 183 8.38 26.73 -1.01
N LEU A 184 7.24 26.79 -0.33
CA LEU A 184 6.02 27.42 -0.82
C LEU A 184 6.19 28.93 -1.04
N GLU A 185 6.85 29.61 -0.11
CA GLU A 185 7.11 31.05 -0.22
C GLU A 185 8.05 31.36 -1.38
N LEU A 186 9.13 30.62 -1.53
CA LEU A 186 10.08 30.78 -2.64
C LEU A 186 9.41 30.58 -4.01
N VAL A 187 8.68 29.49 -4.15
CA VAL A 187 7.94 29.16 -5.39
C VAL A 187 6.82 30.17 -5.66
N GLY A 188 6.04 30.53 -4.64
CA GLY A 188 4.96 31.51 -4.76
C GLY A 188 5.47 32.90 -5.19
N ARG A 189 6.56 33.38 -4.57
CA ARG A 189 7.20 34.65 -4.94
C ARG A 189 7.83 34.61 -6.34
N PHE A 190 8.40 33.47 -6.74
CA PHE A 190 8.88 33.27 -8.11
C PHE A 190 7.73 33.36 -9.12
N LEU A 191 6.62 32.68 -8.87
CA LEU A 191 5.42 32.73 -9.70
C LEU A 191 4.78 34.12 -9.73
N LYS A 192 4.78 34.85 -8.61
CA LYS A 192 4.29 36.23 -8.54
C LYS A 192 5.05 37.17 -9.49
N ARG A 193 6.37 37.00 -9.60
CA ARG A 193 7.22 37.77 -10.50
C ARG A 193 7.10 37.34 -11.95
N ARG A 194 6.76 36.07 -12.21
CA ARG A 194 6.63 35.49 -13.55
C ARG A 194 5.18 35.15 -13.87
N THR A 195 4.40 36.15 -14.20
CA THR A 195 2.94 36.01 -14.43
C THR A 195 2.59 35.17 -15.66
N ASN A 196 3.52 34.96 -16.60
CA ASN A 196 3.38 34.09 -17.76
C ASN A 196 3.66 32.60 -17.48
N TRP A 197 4.06 32.23 -16.27
CA TRP A 197 4.21 30.83 -15.88
C TRP A 197 2.92 30.30 -15.30
N THR A 198 2.47 29.11 -15.76
CA THR A 198 1.37 28.35 -15.16
C THR A 198 1.87 27.57 -13.97
N LEU A 199 0.96 27.12 -13.07
CA LEU A 199 1.30 26.20 -11.97
C LEU A 199 1.77 24.84 -12.52
N ALA A 200 1.15 24.37 -13.61
CA ALA A 200 1.56 23.13 -14.29
C ALA A 200 3.01 23.20 -14.79
N ARG A 201 3.41 24.35 -15.41
CA ARG A 201 4.80 24.55 -15.85
C ARG A 201 5.76 24.56 -14.67
N MET A 202 5.39 25.17 -13.56
CA MET A 202 6.22 25.18 -12.35
C MET A 202 6.39 23.77 -11.79
N GLN A 203 5.30 23.02 -11.69
CA GLN A 203 5.34 21.63 -11.21
C GLN A 203 6.25 20.76 -12.08
N GLN A 204 6.14 20.88 -13.41
CA GLN A 204 7.03 20.15 -14.32
C GLN A 204 8.51 20.54 -14.12
N GLN A 205 8.83 21.81 -13.97
CA GLN A 205 10.20 22.23 -13.72
C GLN A 205 10.74 21.77 -12.35
N LEU A 206 9.88 21.62 -11.35
CA LEU A 206 10.26 21.05 -10.05
C LEU A 206 10.54 19.55 -10.18
N ILE A 207 9.74 18.83 -10.98
CA ILE A 207 9.97 17.40 -11.28
C ILE A 207 11.30 17.23 -12.02
N ASP A 208 11.57 18.08 -13.04
CA ASP A 208 12.76 17.97 -13.89
C ASP A 208 14.06 18.36 -13.17
N LYS A 209 14.02 19.35 -12.28
CA LYS A 209 15.23 20.00 -11.69
C LYS A 209 15.37 19.85 -10.19
N GLY A 210 14.32 19.39 -9.50
CA GLY A 210 14.32 19.23 -8.05
C GLY A 210 14.77 20.51 -7.32
N LEU A 211 15.63 20.33 -6.32
CA LEU A 211 16.18 21.43 -5.51
C LEU A 211 17.08 22.38 -6.28
N GLN A 212 17.60 22.00 -7.45
CA GLN A 212 18.43 22.85 -8.32
C GLN A 212 17.62 23.91 -9.07
N LEU A 213 16.28 23.92 -8.94
CA LEU A 213 15.45 24.94 -9.55
C LEU A 213 15.75 26.31 -8.91
N SER A 214 16.09 27.29 -9.74
CA SER A 214 16.43 28.66 -9.28
C SER A 214 15.37 29.31 -8.40
N ALA A 215 14.11 28.86 -8.50
CA ALA A 215 13.01 29.29 -7.64
C ALA A 215 13.21 28.89 -6.17
N LEU A 216 13.89 27.76 -5.90
CA LEU A 216 14.14 27.26 -4.55
C LEU A 216 15.48 27.71 -3.96
N GLN A 217 16.37 28.28 -4.79
CA GLN A 217 17.74 28.64 -4.36
C GLN A 217 17.88 30.09 -3.87
N ASN A 218 17.08 31.02 -4.40
CA ASN A 218 17.30 32.44 -4.20
C ASN A 218 16.14 33.14 -3.44
N PRO A 219 16.25 33.32 -2.11
CA PRO A 219 15.31 34.14 -1.34
C PRO A 219 15.26 35.60 -1.82
N SER A 220 14.12 36.25 -1.72
CA SER A 220 14.01 37.70 -1.97
C SER A 220 14.44 38.48 -0.71
N ALA A 221 14.91 39.72 -0.90
CA ALA A 221 15.42 40.59 0.15
C ALA A 221 14.39 40.92 1.27
N ASP A 222 13.10 40.74 0.97
CA ASP A 222 11.97 40.94 1.90
C ASP A 222 11.53 39.65 2.64
N MET A 223 12.31 38.56 2.51
CA MET A 223 12.04 37.31 3.22
C MET A 223 12.85 37.24 4.52
N THR A 224 12.25 36.63 5.55
CA THR A 224 12.94 36.30 6.81
C THR A 224 14.07 35.32 6.58
N ALA A 225 13.87 34.34 5.67
CA ALA A 225 14.89 33.35 5.29
C ALA A 225 15.95 34.01 4.39
N GLN A 226 17.22 33.90 4.81
CA GLN A 226 18.36 34.40 4.04
C GLN A 226 18.98 33.35 3.11
N ARG A 227 18.58 32.08 3.24
CA ARG A 227 19.09 30.93 2.49
C ARG A 227 17.98 30.25 1.72
N GLY A 228 18.30 29.67 0.57
CA GLY A 228 17.40 28.77 -0.16
C GLY A 228 17.20 27.45 0.57
N VAL A 229 16.31 26.59 0.05
CA VAL A 229 15.95 25.30 0.69
C VAL A 229 17.18 24.39 0.81
N GLU A 230 17.94 24.24 -0.26
CA GLU A 230 19.14 23.40 -0.28
C GLU A 230 20.19 23.88 0.73
N ALA A 231 20.49 25.19 0.73
CA ALA A 231 21.44 25.78 1.67
C ALA A 231 20.98 25.70 3.14
N ALA A 232 19.66 25.64 3.39
CA ALA A 232 19.12 25.43 4.73
C ALA A 232 19.34 23.98 5.23
N PHE A 233 19.26 23.00 4.33
CA PHE A 233 19.57 21.62 4.66
C PHE A 233 21.08 21.35 4.77
N GLU A 234 21.91 22.06 3.99
CA GLU A 234 23.37 21.92 4.03
C GLU A 234 23.93 22.19 5.42
N VAL A 235 23.37 23.13 6.17
CA VAL A 235 23.79 23.38 7.56
C VAL A 235 23.57 22.17 8.45
N SER A 236 22.42 21.49 8.31
CA SER A 236 22.16 20.27 9.08
C SER A 236 23.03 19.08 8.60
N TRP A 237 23.36 19.04 7.31
CA TRP A 237 24.29 18.05 6.75
C TRP A 237 25.72 18.20 7.29
N GLU A 238 26.20 19.43 7.47
CA GLU A 238 27.53 19.71 8.05
C GLU A 238 27.65 19.24 9.49
N GLU A 239 26.54 19.25 10.25
CA GLU A 239 26.48 18.76 11.64
C GLU A 239 26.48 17.22 11.74
N LEU A 240 26.09 16.49 10.67
CA LEU A 240 26.09 15.03 10.66
C LEU A 240 27.50 14.46 10.62
N ASN A 241 27.73 13.39 11.39
CA ASN A 241 28.90 12.54 11.23
C ASN A 241 28.81 11.69 9.95
N GLN A 242 29.92 11.04 9.55
CA GLN A 242 29.93 10.27 8.30
C GLN A 242 28.94 9.09 8.31
N PRO A 243 28.81 8.25 9.36
CA PRO A 243 27.82 7.19 9.41
C PRO A 243 26.37 7.69 9.25
N ALA A 244 26.03 8.84 9.83
CA ALA A 244 24.71 9.43 9.70
C ALA A 244 24.42 9.96 8.27
N ARG A 245 25.44 10.50 7.60
CA ARG A 245 25.35 10.87 6.18
C ARG A 245 25.12 9.65 5.30
N ASP A 246 25.84 8.56 5.59
CA ASP A 246 25.72 7.29 4.86
C ASP A 246 24.33 6.68 5.05
N LEU A 247 23.84 6.60 6.28
CA LEU A 247 22.50 6.12 6.60
C LEU A 247 21.42 7.00 5.95
N GLY A 248 21.54 8.32 6.03
CA GLY A 248 20.58 9.24 5.41
C GLY A 248 20.54 9.10 3.88
N CYS A 249 21.69 8.95 3.22
CA CYS A 249 21.76 8.66 1.79
C CYS A 249 21.11 7.32 1.46
N PHE A 250 21.38 6.27 2.25
CA PHE A 250 20.77 4.96 2.05
C PHE A 250 19.25 5.00 2.23
N LEU A 251 18.74 5.62 3.32
CA LEU A 251 17.31 5.76 3.57
C LEU A 251 16.58 6.56 2.47
N SER A 252 17.29 7.44 1.75
CA SER A 252 16.70 8.20 0.65
C SER A 252 16.32 7.35 -0.57
N LEU A 253 16.79 6.10 -0.65
CA LEU A 253 16.42 5.12 -1.66
C LEU A 253 14.99 4.58 -1.46
N PHE A 254 14.52 4.57 -0.22
CA PHE A 254 13.14 4.15 0.07
C PHE A 254 12.13 5.10 -0.59
N ALA A 255 10.99 4.56 -0.97
CA ALA A 255 9.85 5.35 -1.47
C ALA A 255 9.45 6.44 -0.46
N LEU A 256 8.80 7.48 -0.95
CA LEU A 256 8.25 8.54 -0.09
C LEU A 256 6.99 8.05 0.66
N ALA A 257 7.19 7.05 1.49
CA ALA A 257 6.21 6.36 2.31
C ALA A 257 6.82 6.04 3.69
N PRO A 258 6.03 5.66 4.68
CA PRO A 258 6.54 5.25 5.98
C PRO A 258 7.47 4.03 5.88
N ILE A 259 8.68 4.13 6.42
CA ILE A 259 9.76 3.14 6.36
C ILE A 259 9.75 2.32 7.64
N PRO A 260 9.41 1.03 7.61
CA PRO A 260 9.58 0.14 8.76
C PRO A 260 11.06 -0.08 9.05
N TRP A 261 11.51 0.19 10.27
CA TRP A 261 12.93 0.09 10.62
C TRP A 261 13.50 -1.32 10.43
N ARG A 262 12.66 -2.35 10.65
CA ARG A 262 13.03 -3.74 10.39
C ARG A 262 13.55 -3.99 8.95
N LEU A 263 13.01 -3.30 7.93
CA LEU A 263 13.48 -3.44 6.55
C LEU A 263 14.92 -2.97 6.40
N VAL A 264 15.29 -1.90 7.09
CA VAL A 264 16.64 -1.35 7.04
C VAL A 264 17.62 -2.34 7.68
N VAL A 265 17.29 -2.82 8.89
CA VAL A 265 18.19 -3.67 9.70
C VAL A 265 18.22 -5.11 9.18
N GLU A 266 17.05 -5.73 8.93
CA GLU A 266 16.97 -7.16 8.64
C GLU A 266 17.20 -7.50 7.15
N ARG A 267 16.89 -6.58 6.24
CA ARG A 267 16.91 -6.85 4.79
C ARG A 267 18.03 -6.14 4.05
N CYS A 268 18.35 -4.91 4.43
CA CYS A 268 19.24 -4.08 3.61
C CYS A 268 20.66 -3.95 4.14
N LEU A 269 20.87 -3.86 5.43
CA LEU A 269 22.18 -3.55 6.03
C LEU A 269 22.80 -4.70 6.81
N SER A 270 22.18 -5.91 6.83
CA SER A 270 22.68 -7.15 7.48
C SER A 270 23.40 -6.88 8.81
N ALA A 271 22.65 -6.45 9.83
CA ALA A 271 23.21 -5.82 11.00
C ALA A 271 23.88 -6.80 11.97
N GLU A 272 25.20 -6.85 11.96
CA GLU A 272 25.97 -7.13 13.19
C GLU A 272 25.89 -5.92 14.17
N ASP A 273 25.50 -4.71 13.68
CA ASP A 273 25.55 -3.42 14.38
C ASP A 273 24.17 -2.72 14.51
N GLY A 274 23.10 -3.46 14.80
CA GLY A 274 21.74 -2.88 14.91
C GLY A 274 21.62 -1.75 15.94
N GLU A 275 22.28 -1.86 17.10
CA GLU A 275 22.30 -0.82 18.14
C GLU A 275 22.99 0.46 17.67
N GLU A 276 24.11 0.35 16.93
CA GLU A 276 24.82 1.52 16.39
C GLU A 276 23.96 2.28 15.37
N LEU A 277 23.22 1.57 14.53
CA LEU A 277 22.29 2.19 13.56
C LEU A 277 21.12 2.90 14.26
N GLU A 278 20.65 2.37 15.39
CA GLU A 278 19.62 3.01 16.20
C GLU A 278 20.11 4.30 16.83
N ASP A 279 21.31 4.29 17.41
CA ASP A 279 21.93 5.49 17.99
C ASP A 279 22.15 6.57 16.92
N ILE A 280 22.65 6.20 15.73
CA ILE A 280 22.81 7.13 14.60
C ILE A 280 21.46 7.72 14.17
N ARG A 281 20.42 6.90 14.08
CA ARG A 281 19.07 7.34 13.75
C ARG A 281 18.55 8.36 14.77
N GLU A 282 18.62 8.02 16.07
CA GLU A 282 18.08 8.83 17.16
C GLU A 282 18.88 10.12 17.38
N GLU A 283 20.19 9.99 17.57
CA GLU A 283 21.05 11.12 17.97
C GLU A 283 21.35 12.08 16.82
N GLN A 284 21.30 11.60 15.58
CA GLN A 284 21.69 12.40 14.42
C GLN A 284 20.49 12.75 13.54
N LEU A 285 19.84 11.77 12.91
CA LEU A 285 18.81 12.06 11.90
C LEU A 285 17.51 12.59 12.50
N LEU A 286 17.02 11.98 13.59
CA LEU A 286 15.82 12.44 14.28
C LEU A 286 16.08 13.73 15.05
N ASN A 287 17.22 13.82 15.75
CA ASN A 287 17.56 15.02 16.52
C ASN A 287 17.66 16.28 15.65
N LEU A 288 18.20 16.17 14.44
CA LEU A 288 18.23 17.29 13.48
C LEU A 288 16.95 17.45 12.65
N ASN A 289 15.89 16.70 12.97
CA ASN A 289 14.61 16.70 12.25
C ASN A 289 14.76 16.43 10.73
N LEU A 290 15.76 15.67 10.34
CA LEU A 290 15.97 15.21 8.97
C LEU A 290 15.13 13.97 8.68
N LEU A 291 14.90 13.13 9.68
CA LEU A 291 13.98 12.00 9.65
C LEU A 291 12.83 12.25 10.65
N GLN A 292 11.67 11.69 10.44
CA GLN A 292 10.50 11.84 11.30
C GLN A 292 10.01 10.47 11.77
N ALA A 293 9.81 10.29 13.06
CA ALA A 293 9.09 9.14 13.60
C ALA A 293 7.58 9.30 13.33
N VAL A 294 6.89 8.24 12.90
CA VAL A 294 5.46 8.23 12.61
C VAL A 294 4.73 7.54 13.76
N GLU A 295 4.79 6.23 13.86
CA GLU A 295 4.20 5.42 14.92
C GLU A 295 5.00 4.12 15.08
N GLY A 296 5.31 3.73 16.29
CA GLY A 296 6.18 2.58 16.54
C GLY A 296 7.57 2.78 15.92
N GLU A 297 8.14 1.70 15.39
CA GLU A 297 9.44 1.72 14.70
C GLU A 297 9.31 2.00 13.20
N VAL A 298 8.56 3.07 12.87
CA VAL A 298 8.30 3.49 11.49
C VAL A 298 8.72 4.95 11.32
N TYR A 299 9.47 5.24 10.27
CA TYR A 299 10.08 6.54 10.03
C TYR A 299 9.74 7.04 8.63
N GLN A 300 9.82 8.34 8.42
CA GLN A 300 9.53 8.95 7.12
C GLN A 300 10.41 10.16 6.86
N PHE A 301 10.85 10.32 5.62
CA PHE A 301 11.45 11.55 5.15
C PHE A 301 10.41 12.60 4.77
N HIS A 302 10.74 13.86 5.05
CA HIS A 302 10.11 14.94 4.32
C HIS A 302 10.55 14.91 2.84
N PRO A 303 9.65 15.18 1.85
CA PRO A 303 9.99 15.06 0.43
C PRO A 303 11.27 15.81 0.01
N LEU A 304 11.43 17.06 0.45
CA LEU A 304 12.59 17.86 0.09
C LEU A 304 13.89 17.39 0.79
N VAL A 305 13.79 16.81 1.98
CA VAL A 305 14.94 16.20 2.66
C VAL A 305 15.37 14.94 1.93
N ARG A 306 14.42 14.09 1.52
CA ARG A 306 14.71 12.92 0.69
C ARG A 306 15.46 13.32 -0.58
N GLN A 307 14.97 14.31 -1.32
CA GLN A 307 15.63 14.81 -2.54
C GLN A 307 17.04 15.35 -2.26
N PHE A 308 17.22 16.03 -1.13
CA PHE A 308 18.55 16.51 -0.72
C PHE A 308 19.52 15.35 -0.52
N PHE A 309 19.13 14.31 0.23
CA PHE A 309 19.97 13.12 0.41
C PHE A 309 20.18 12.35 -0.89
N GLN A 310 19.20 12.26 -1.78
CA GLN A 310 19.36 11.67 -3.12
C GLN A 310 20.39 12.43 -3.96
N ALA A 311 20.39 13.77 -3.89
CA ALA A 311 21.40 14.57 -4.56
C ALA A 311 22.81 14.32 -3.98
N LYS A 312 22.93 14.13 -2.66
CA LYS A 312 24.19 13.74 -2.02
C LYS A 312 24.63 12.33 -2.42
N LEU A 313 23.69 11.37 -2.47
CA LEU A 313 23.93 10.00 -2.92
C LEU A 313 24.46 9.96 -4.36
N ALA A 314 23.91 10.79 -5.25
CA ALA A 314 24.35 10.85 -6.65
C ALA A 314 25.83 11.29 -6.83
N LEU A 315 26.42 11.94 -5.83
CA LEU A 315 27.82 12.36 -5.84
C LEU A 315 28.78 11.33 -5.24
N ARG A 316 28.25 10.21 -4.72
CA ARG A 316 29.06 9.17 -4.05
C ARG A 316 29.60 8.15 -5.06
N GLU A 317 30.83 7.71 -4.83
CA GLU A 317 31.46 6.65 -5.62
C GLU A 317 30.79 5.27 -5.43
N ASP A 318 30.28 5.00 -4.22
CA ASP A 318 29.59 3.76 -3.83
C ASP A 318 28.07 3.82 -4.05
N GLY A 319 27.55 4.89 -4.64
CA GLY A 319 26.11 5.11 -4.81
C GLY A 319 25.37 3.99 -5.54
N ASP A 320 26.01 3.38 -6.54
CA ASP A 320 25.38 2.27 -7.28
C ASP A 320 25.38 0.97 -6.47
N GLU A 321 26.38 0.72 -5.60
CA GLU A 321 26.36 -0.44 -4.72
C GLU A 321 25.29 -0.32 -3.64
N LEU A 322 25.08 0.88 -3.09
CA LEU A 322 23.99 1.14 -2.16
C LEU A 322 22.61 0.88 -2.80
N LYS A 323 22.41 1.28 -4.07
CA LYS A 323 21.18 0.99 -4.81
C LYS A 323 20.97 -0.52 -5.03
N ARG A 324 22.04 -1.26 -5.41
CA ARG A 324 21.96 -2.73 -5.52
C ARG A 324 21.64 -3.38 -4.19
N SER A 325 22.27 -2.93 -3.10
CA SER A 325 21.98 -3.44 -1.75
C SER A 325 20.55 -3.22 -1.35
N PHE A 326 20.01 -2.03 -1.62
CA PHE A 326 18.59 -1.72 -1.39
C PHE A 326 17.67 -2.63 -2.22
N CYS A 327 17.95 -2.78 -3.54
CA CYS A 327 17.17 -3.65 -4.42
C CYS A 327 17.16 -5.10 -3.92
N ARG A 328 18.32 -5.67 -3.57
CA ARG A 328 18.41 -7.02 -2.97
C ARG A 328 17.56 -7.16 -1.71
N GLY A 329 17.60 -6.17 -0.81
CA GLY A 329 16.74 -6.17 0.38
C GLY A 329 15.25 -6.17 0.07
N MET A 330 14.82 -5.41 -0.93
CA MET A 330 13.42 -5.37 -1.37
C MET A 330 12.98 -6.65 -2.07
N VAL A 331 13.87 -7.29 -2.84
CA VAL A 331 13.65 -8.61 -3.44
C VAL A 331 13.44 -9.69 -2.38
N GLU A 332 14.29 -9.74 -1.35
CA GLU A 332 14.13 -10.68 -0.26
C GLU A 332 12.83 -10.47 0.52
N GLU A 333 12.39 -9.23 0.67
CA GLU A 333 11.07 -8.94 1.26
C GLU A 333 9.94 -9.40 0.32
N ALA A 334 10.03 -9.15 -0.99
CA ALA A 334 9.05 -9.58 -2.00
C ALA A 334 8.88 -11.10 -2.05
N LYS A 335 9.97 -11.86 -1.95
CA LYS A 335 9.96 -13.34 -1.90
C LYS A 335 9.21 -13.91 -0.69
N THR A 336 8.95 -13.12 0.36
CA THR A 336 8.16 -13.57 1.51
C THR A 336 6.65 -13.58 1.28
N ILE A 337 6.18 -13.00 0.17
CA ILE A 337 4.75 -12.86 -0.14
C ILE A 337 4.26 -14.12 -0.85
N PRO A 338 3.41 -14.95 -0.21
CA PRO A 338 2.90 -16.17 -0.85
C PRO A 338 1.75 -15.87 -1.82
N GLU A 339 1.42 -16.86 -2.67
CA GLU A 339 0.32 -16.78 -3.64
C GLU A 339 -1.04 -16.45 -2.96
N THR A 340 -1.27 -16.98 -1.77
CA THR A 340 -2.48 -16.69 -0.99
C THR A 340 -2.07 -16.19 0.40
N PRO A 341 -1.74 -14.90 0.55
CA PRO A 341 -1.28 -14.35 1.81
C PRO A 341 -2.41 -14.33 2.85
N THR A 342 -2.10 -14.77 4.06
CA THR A 342 -2.99 -14.59 5.20
C THR A 342 -3.09 -13.12 5.60
N LYS A 343 -4.16 -12.74 6.31
CA LYS A 343 -4.33 -11.38 6.84
C LYS A 343 -3.10 -10.90 7.61
N LYS A 344 -2.51 -11.76 8.45
CA LYS A 344 -1.30 -11.43 9.21
C LYS A 344 -0.09 -11.15 8.30
N GLN A 345 0.08 -11.92 7.22
CA GLN A 345 1.15 -11.70 6.25
C GLN A 345 0.93 -10.41 5.47
N VAL A 346 -0.32 -10.12 5.06
CA VAL A 346 -0.67 -8.84 4.42
C VAL A 346 -0.32 -7.65 5.33
N GLU A 347 -0.74 -7.68 6.60
CA GLU A 347 -0.44 -6.64 7.58
C GLU A 347 1.07 -6.47 7.80
N ALA A 348 1.82 -7.57 7.83
CA ALA A 348 3.27 -7.55 8.04
C ALA A 348 4.06 -6.90 6.89
N VAL A 349 3.60 -7.04 5.63
CA VAL A 349 4.31 -6.53 4.45
C VAL A 349 3.71 -5.26 3.86
N ALA A 350 2.53 -4.83 4.33
CA ALA A 350 1.81 -3.70 3.73
C ALA A 350 2.64 -2.41 3.64
N LEU A 351 3.40 -2.10 4.68
CA LEU A 351 4.29 -0.93 4.68
C LEU A 351 5.52 -1.11 3.79
N SER A 352 5.88 -2.35 3.42
CA SER A 352 7.01 -2.65 2.53
C SER A 352 6.65 -2.46 1.05
N ILE A 353 5.38 -2.56 0.69
CA ILE A 353 4.90 -2.54 -0.71
C ILE A 353 5.35 -1.30 -1.49
N PRO A 354 5.24 -0.05 -0.96
CA PRO A 354 5.75 1.12 -1.68
C PRO A 354 7.25 1.06 -1.95
N HIS A 355 8.03 0.45 -1.08
CA HIS A 355 9.48 0.36 -1.19
C HIS A 355 9.91 -0.75 -2.17
N ILE A 356 9.19 -1.86 -2.20
CA ILE A 356 9.35 -2.89 -3.24
C ILE A 356 8.99 -2.28 -4.60
N ALA A 357 7.93 -1.48 -4.69
CA ALA A 357 7.55 -0.79 -5.92
C ALA A 357 8.63 0.19 -6.39
N GLU A 358 9.26 0.94 -5.49
CA GLU A 358 10.38 1.85 -5.80
C GLU A 358 11.56 1.09 -6.42
N SER A 359 11.89 -0.11 -5.90
CA SER A 359 12.96 -0.95 -6.46
C SER A 359 12.62 -1.49 -7.85
N ALA A 360 11.35 -1.83 -8.09
CA ALA A 360 10.87 -2.38 -9.35
C ALA A 360 10.64 -1.32 -10.45
N THR A 361 10.56 -0.03 -10.10
CA THR A 361 10.30 1.09 -11.02
C THR A 361 11.49 2.03 -11.14
N GLU A 362 11.69 2.91 -10.16
CA GLU A 362 12.73 3.95 -10.21
C GLU A 362 14.16 3.38 -10.16
N LEU A 363 14.32 2.20 -9.54
CA LEU A 363 15.61 1.55 -9.37
C LEU A 363 15.74 0.24 -10.18
N GLU A 364 14.85 -0.05 -11.12
CA GLU A 364 14.80 -1.27 -11.93
C GLU A 364 16.15 -1.63 -12.57
N GLN A 365 16.92 -0.64 -13.02
CA GLN A 365 18.21 -0.86 -13.67
C GLN A 365 19.30 -1.45 -12.75
N TRP A 366 19.12 -1.38 -11.42
CA TRP A 366 20.04 -1.96 -10.41
C TRP A 366 19.56 -3.32 -9.89
N LEU A 367 18.40 -3.84 -10.35
CA LEU A 367 18.01 -5.22 -10.12
C LEU A 367 18.92 -6.15 -10.94
N GLU A 368 19.36 -7.25 -10.33
CA GLU A 368 20.02 -8.33 -11.04
C GLU A 368 19.01 -9.06 -11.95
N GLU A 369 19.48 -9.79 -12.94
CA GLU A 369 18.57 -10.49 -13.87
C GLU A 369 17.67 -11.51 -13.17
N GLU A 370 18.22 -12.25 -12.20
CA GLU A 370 17.52 -13.23 -11.38
C GLU A 370 16.49 -12.63 -10.40
N ASP A 371 16.57 -11.33 -10.15
CA ASP A 371 15.72 -10.60 -9.20
C ASP A 371 14.55 -9.87 -9.85
N LEU A 372 14.47 -9.92 -11.20
CA LEU A 372 13.39 -9.24 -11.93
C LEU A 372 12.02 -9.83 -11.59
N ILE A 373 11.87 -11.16 -11.75
CA ILE A 373 10.60 -11.84 -11.48
C ILE A 373 10.15 -11.65 -10.03
N PRO A 374 10.96 -11.97 -8.99
CA PRO A 374 10.52 -11.87 -7.61
C PRO A 374 10.00 -10.48 -7.21
N SER A 375 10.62 -9.40 -7.72
CA SER A 375 10.18 -8.04 -7.41
C SER A 375 8.77 -7.74 -7.87
N PHE A 376 8.46 -8.04 -9.14
CA PHE A 376 7.15 -7.79 -9.72
C PHE A 376 6.11 -8.83 -9.30
N GLU A 377 6.53 -10.08 -9.16
CA GLU A 377 5.68 -11.17 -8.72
C GLU A 377 5.18 -10.93 -7.31
N GLY A 378 6.05 -10.56 -6.36
CA GLY A 378 5.67 -10.25 -4.99
C GLY A 378 4.66 -9.11 -4.93
N LEU A 379 4.86 -8.03 -5.70
CA LEU A 379 3.88 -6.93 -5.81
C LEU A 379 2.54 -7.43 -6.36
N GLY A 380 2.57 -8.20 -7.44
CA GLY A 380 1.37 -8.77 -8.03
C GLY A 380 0.66 -9.72 -7.08
N MET A 381 1.38 -10.64 -6.41
CA MET A 381 0.82 -11.61 -5.46
C MET A 381 0.21 -10.93 -4.23
N PHE A 382 0.79 -9.82 -3.75
CA PHE A 382 0.22 -9.03 -2.66
C PHE A 382 -1.22 -8.58 -2.98
N TYR A 383 -1.47 -8.09 -4.18
CA TYR A 383 -2.80 -7.64 -4.60
C TYR A 383 -3.67 -8.81 -5.06
N PHE A 384 -3.12 -9.74 -5.85
CA PHE A 384 -3.81 -10.90 -6.39
C PHE A 384 -4.40 -11.79 -5.28
N GLY A 385 -3.57 -12.12 -4.28
CA GLY A 385 -3.98 -12.98 -3.19
C GLY A 385 -5.09 -12.40 -2.31
N GLN A 386 -5.33 -11.10 -2.38
CA GLN A 386 -6.44 -10.40 -1.73
C GLN A 386 -7.66 -10.21 -2.66
N GLY A 387 -7.56 -10.62 -3.93
CA GLY A 387 -8.61 -10.44 -4.94
C GLY A 387 -8.63 -9.05 -5.60
N PHE A 388 -7.60 -8.25 -5.42
CA PHE A 388 -7.47 -6.91 -6.04
C PHE A 388 -6.87 -7.00 -7.44
N TYR A 389 -7.59 -7.63 -8.36
CA TYR A 389 -7.09 -7.95 -9.70
C TYR A 389 -6.76 -6.72 -10.56
N GLU A 390 -7.48 -5.61 -10.39
CA GLU A 390 -7.20 -4.37 -11.11
C GLU A 390 -5.85 -3.76 -10.70
N GLN A 391 -5.46 -3.91 -9.43
CA GLN A 391 -4.16 -3.46 -8.92
C GLN A 391 -3.02 -4.44 -9.26
N THR A 392 -3.32 -5.72 -9.52
CA THR A 392 -2.34 -6.73 -9.95
C THR A 392 -1.90 -6.50 -11.40
N GLU A 393 -2.82 -6.17 -12.30
CA GLU A 393 -2.61 -6.14 -13.75
C GLU A 393 -1.42 -5.28 -14.18
N PRO A 394 -1.25 -4.03 -13.70
CA PRO A 394 -0.11 -3.19 -14.08
C PRO A 394 1.24 -3.81 -13.72
N TRP A 395 1.36 -4.47 -12.56
CA TRP A 395 2.60 -5.08 -12.12
C TRP A 395 3.01 -6.27 -12.99
N TRP A 396 2.09 -7.18 -13.29
CA TRP A 396 2.41 -8.35 -14.11
C TRP A 396 2.58 -8.00 -15.59
N LYS A 397 1.91 -6.97 -16.10
CA LYS A 397 2.21 -6.41 -17.44
C LYS A 397 3.59 -5.79 -17.52
N GLN A 398 3.95 -5.00 -16.53
CA GLN A 398 5.28 -4.38 -16.45
C GLN A 398 6.37 -5.45 -16.29
N CYS A 399 6.12 -6.52 -15.51
CA CYS A 399 7.00 -7.67 -15.40
C CYS A 399 7.31 -8.26 -16.77
N LEU A 400 6.28 -8.56 -17.55
CA LEU A 400 6.43 -9.10 -18.90
C LEU A 400 7.22 -8.15 -19.82
N GLU A 401 6.92 -6.85 -19.78
CA GLU A 401 7.63 -5.85 -20.58
C GLU A 401 9.11 -5.77 -20.21
N VAL A 402 9.41 -5.71 -18.91
CA VAL A 402 10.80 -5.59 -18.41
C VAL A 402 11.60 -6.86 -18.70
N THR A 403 11.02 -8.05 -18.48
CA THR A 403 11.69 -9.33 -18.77
C THR A 403 11.96 -9.49 -20.26
N CYS A 404 11.01 -9.19 -21.13
CA CYS A 404 11.24 -9.20 -22.59
C CYS A 404 12.34 -8.20 -23.00
N ARG A 405 12.35 -6.99 -22.44
CA ARG A 405 13.32 -5.94 -22.76
C ARG A 405 14.74 -6.30 -22.31
N ARG A 406 14.90 -6.86 -21.09
CA ARG A 406 16.21 -7.11 -20.48
C ARG A 406 16.80 -8.48 -20.83
N LEU A 407 15.96 -9.52 -20.91
CA LEU A 407 16.39 -10.90 -21.10
C LEU A 407 16.15 -11.42 -22.52
N GLY A 408 15.32 -10.70 -23.30
CA GLY A 408 14.88 -11.15 -24.62
C GLY A 408 13.66 -12.08 -24.53
N GLU A 409 12.97 -12.26 -25.67
CA GLU A 409 11.73 -13.06 -25.75
C GLU A 409 11.95 -14.56 -25.50
N GLU A 410 13.17 -15.05 -25.66
CA GLU A 410 13.58 -16.45 -25.53
C GLU A 410 14.18 -16.72 -24.13
N HIS A 411 13.47 -16.38 -23.05
CA HIS A 411 13.92 -16.61 -21.68
C HIS A 411 12.83 -17.27 -20.84
N SER A 412 13.23 -18.11 -19.87
CA SER A 412 12.30 -18.81 -18.95
C SER A 412 11.43 -17.83 -18.14
N ASP A 413 11.99 -16.69 -17.77
CA ASP A 413 11.30 -15.66 -16.98
C ASP A 413 10.20 -14.95 -17.79
N VAL A 414 10.35 -14.89 -19.12
CA VAL A 414 9.26 -14.43 -19.99
C VAL A 414 8.09 -15.42 -19.92
N ALA A 415 8.37 -16.73 -19.91
CA ALA A 415 7.32 -17.73 -19.76
C ALA A 415 6.64 -17.65 -18.38
N THR A 416 7.40 -17.36 -17.32
CA THR A 416 6.85 -17.11 -15.97
C THR A 416 5.93 -15.89 -15.98
N SER A 417 6.36 -14.77 -16.57
CA SER A 417 5.57 -13.55 -16.69
C SER A 417 4.27 -13.75 -17.47
N LEU A 418 4.34 -14.51 -18.58
CA LEU A 418 3.17 -14.89 -19.38
C LEU A 418 2.20 -15.75 -18.57
N ASN A 419 2.70 -16.74 -17.83
CA ASN A 419 1.89 -17.58 -16.95
C ASN A 419 1.15 -16.78 -15.86
N ASN A 420 1.84 -15.85 -15.21
CA ASN A 420 1.25 -15.00 -14.17
C ASN A 420 0.17 -14.08 -14.75
N LEU A 421 0.43 -13.46 -15.90
CA LEU A 421 -0.56 -12.62 -16.58
C LEU A 421 -1.78 -13.45 -17.05
N ALA A 422 -1.56 -14.66 -17.55
CA ALA A 422 -2.62 -15.59 -17.93
C ALA A 422 -3.47 -16.03 -16.71
N LEU A 423 -2.81 -16.28 -15.55
CA LEU A 423 -3.48 -16.58 -14.29
C LEU A 423 -4.42 -15.45 -13.87
N LEU A 424 -3.96 -14.21 -13.98
CA LEU A 424 -4.78 -13.02 -13.68
C LEU A 424 -5.99 -12.97 -14.62
N TYR A 425 -5.79 -13.07 -15.92
CA TYR A 425 -6.90 -12.98 -16.89
C TYR A 425 -7.90 -14.12 -16.70
N ARG A 426 -7.45 -15.34 -16.40
CA ARG A 426 -8.32 -16.43 -16.01
C ARG A 426 -9.15 -16.08 -14.77
N SER A 427 -8.52 -15.50 -13.75
CA SER A 427 -9.19 -15.12 -12.48
C SER A 427 -10.17 -13.97 -12.65
N GLN A 428 -9.99 -13.15 -13.68
CA GLN A 428 -10.94 -12.11 -14.10
C GLN A 428 -12.05 -12.64 -15.03
N GLY A 429 -12.03 -13.94 -15.42
CA GLY A 429 -12.95 -14.51 -16.40
C GLY A 429 -12.63 -14.12 -17.86
N ARG A 430 -11.46 -13.56 -18.15
CA ARG A 430 -11.00 -13.13 -19.48
C ARG A 430 -10.28 -14.30 -20.17
N TYR A 431 -11.01 -15.38 -20.42
CA TYR A 431 -10.43 -16.66 -20.86
C TYR A 431 -9.80 -16.59 -22.25
N GLU A 432 -10.38 -15.80 -23.17
CA GLU A 432 -9.85 -15.64 -24.54
C GLU A 432 -8.48 -14.94 -24.55
N GLU A 433 -8.20 -14.09 -23.56
CA GLU A 433 -6.91 -13.42 -23.40
C GLU A 433 -5.89 -14.31 -22.65
N ALA A 434 -6.35 -15.17 -21.74
CA ALA A 434 -5.50 -16.06 -20.96
C ALA A 434 -4.94 -17.23 -21.79
N GLU A 435 -5.75 -17.81 -22.68
CA GLU A 435 -5.39 -19.02 -23.44
C GLU A 435 -4.10 -18.88 -24.26
N PRO A 436 -3.94 -17.84 -25.13
CA PRO A 436 -2.73 -17.67 -25.91
C PRO A 436 -1.48 -17.46 -25.06
N LEU A 437 -1.60 -16.81 -23.92
CA LEU A 437 -0.47 -16.59 -23.00
C LEU A 437 0.00 -17.89 -22.36
N TYR A 438 -0.93 -18.75 -21.90
CA TYR A 438 -0.58 -20.07 -21.35
C TYR A 438 0.04 -20.97 -22.41
N LEU A 439 -0.46 -20.94 -23.64
CA LEU A 439 0.12 -21.72 -24.75
C LEU A 439 1.54 -21.25 -25.08
N GLN A 440 1.77 -19.94 -25.16
CA GLN A 440 3.10 -19.37 -25.38
C GLN A 440 4.06 -19.73 -24.24
N ALA A 441 3.63 -19.61 -23.01
CA ALA A 441 4.43 -19.98 -21.83
C ALA A 441 4.81 -21.46 -21.86
N LEU A 442 3.85 -22.36 -22.14
CA LEU A 442 4.09 -23.80 -22.21
C LEU A 442 5.07 -24.18 -23.32
N GLU A 443 4.91 -23.59 -24.50
CA GLU A 443 5.82 -23.80 -25.62
C GLU A 443 7.23 -23.33 -25.29
N LEU A 444 7.36 -22.15 -24.72
CA LEU A 444 8.64 -21.57 -24.34
C LEU A 444 9.35 -22.42 -23.27
N TYR A 445 8.64 -22.87 -22.22
CA TYR A 445 9.20 -23.76 -21.21
C TYR A 445 9.64 -25.10 -21.81
N LYS A 446 8.82 -25.74 -22.66
CA LYS A 446 9.21 -27.01 -23.32
C LYS A 446 10.46 -26.86 -24.17
N ARG A 447 10.58 -25.74 -24.87
CA ARG A 447 11.72 -25.47 -25.75
C ARG A 447 13.01 -25.18 -24.95
N LEU A 448 12.92 -24.42 -23.87
CA LEU A 448 14.09 -23.99 -23.08
C LEU A 448 14.53 -25.03 -22.05
N LEU A 449 13.57 -25.64 -21.33
CA LEU A 449 13.82 -26.51 -20.18
C LEU A 449 13.61 -27.99 -20.47
N GLY A 450 13.03 -28.31 -21.64
CA GLY A 450 12.64 -29.66 -22.02
C GLY A 450 11.29 -30.09 -21.39
N GLU A 451 10.72 -31.18 -21.94
CA GLU A 451 9.38 -31.69 -21.52
C GLU A 451 9.33 -32.19 -20.06
N ASN A 452 10.48 -32.48 -19.46
CA ASN A 452 10.60 -33.06 -18.11
C ASN A 452 11.05 -32.02 -17.08
N HIS A 453 10.35 -30.88 -17.01
CA HIS A 453 10.64 -29.82 -16.05
C HIS A 453 9.42 -29.50 -15.17
N PRO A 454 9.61 -29.10 -13.87
CA PRO A 454 8.52 -28.71 -13.00
C PRO A 454 7.64 -27.59 -13.58
N ASP A 455 8.24 -26.57 -14.24
CA ASP A 455 7.51 -25.44 -14.82
C ASP A 455 6.63 -25.87 -16.01
N VAL A 456 7.04 -26.90 -16.75
CA VAL A 456 6.19 -27.52 -17.79
C VAL A 456 4.97 -28.18 -17.13
N ALA A 457 5.16 -28.91 -16.01
CA ALA A 457 4.05 -29.49 -15.27
C ALA A 457 3.09 -28.42 -14.72
N GLN A 458 3.63 -27.32 -14.20
CA GLN A 458 2.84 -26.19 -13.73
C GLN A 458 2.04 -25.55 -14.87
N SER A 459 2.67 -25.31 -16.01
CA SER A 459 2.03 -24.69 -17.18
C SER A 459 0.93 -25.58 -17.78
N LEU A 460 1.16 -26.90 -17.85
CA LEU A 460 0.13 -27.89 -18.22
C LEU A 460 -1.06 -27.86 -17.28
N ASN A 461 -0.80 -27.84 -15.97
CA ASN A 461 -1.85 -27.75 -14.95
C ASN A 461 -2.67 -26.45 -15.10
N ASN A 462 -2.01 -25.30 -15.32
CA ASN A 462 -2.68 -24.02 -15.46
C ASN A 462 -3.55 -23.95 -16.71
N LEU A 463 -3.05 -24.46 -17.85
CA LEU A 463 -3.81 -24.57 -19.10
C LEU A 463 -5.02 -25.51 -18.93
N ALA A 464 -4.84 -26.63 -18.25
CA ALA A 464 -5.94 -27.56 -17.97
C ALA A 464 -7.04 -26.94 -17.09
N VAL A 465 -6.65 -26.15 -16.07
CA VAL A 465 -7.60 -25.42 -15.24
C VAL A 465 -8.32 -24.32 -16.04
N LEU A 466 -7.65 -23.67 -17.00
CA LEU A 466 -8.30 -22.76 -17.93
C LEU A 466 -9.34 -23.48 -18.79
N TYR A 467 -8.99 -24.63 -19.37
CA TYR A 467 -9.93 -25.44 -20.18
C TYR A 467 -11.12 -25.93 -19.36
N LEU A 468 -10.88 -26.31 -18.10
CA LEU A 468 -11.95 -26.61 -17.16
C LEU A 468 -12.90 -25.40 -17.00
N SER A 469 -12.35 -24.19 -16.82
CA SER A 469 -13.13 -22.94 -16.67
C SER A 469 -13.89 -22.57 -17.95
N GLN A 470 -13.40 -23.00 -19.12
CA GLN A 470 -14.08 -22.85 -20.41
C GLN A 470 -15.09 -23.98 -20.71
N GLY A 471 -15.21 -24.99 -19.82
CA GLY A 471 -16.05 -26.16 -20.04
C GLY A 471 -15.50 -27.17 -21.06
N LYS A 472 -14.24 -27.04 -21.45
CA LYS A 472 -13.51 -27.95 -22.38
C LYS A 472 -12.94 -29.12 -21.57
N TYR A 473 -13.79 -30.01 -21.07
CA TYR A 473 -13.38 -31.07 -20.12
C TYR A 473 -12.55 -32.17 -20.76
N GLU A 474 -12.79 -32.48 -22.05
CA GLU A 474 -12.06 -33.47 -22.80
C GLU A 474 -10.61 -33.06 -23.10
N GLU A 475 -10.39 -31.76 -23.32
CA GLU A 475 -9.05 -31.18 -23.49
C GLU A 475 -8.31 -31.01 -22.16
N ALA A 476 -9.03 -30.78 -21.08
CA ALA A 476 -8.44 -30.57 -19.74
C ALA A 476 -7.89 -31.88 -19.13
N GLU A 477 -8.60 -33.01 -19.30
CA GLU A 477 -8.25 -34.28 -18.67
C GLU A 477 -6.85 -34.80 -18.99
N PRO A 478 -6.42 -34.91 -20.25
CA PRO A 478 -5.07 -35.40 -20.58
C PRO A 478 -3.97 -34.47 -20.03
N LEU A 479 -4.20 -33.16 -19.99
CA LEU A 479 -3.23 -32.20 -19.46
C LEU A 479 -3.07 -32.34 -17.95
N GLN A 480 -4.20 -32.54 -17.22
CA GLN A 480 -4.17 -32.76 -15.77
C GLN A 480 -3.44 -34.05 -15.41
N LEU A 481 -3.71 -35.15 -16.16
CA LEU A 481 -3.04 -36.43 -15.95
C LEU A 481 -1.54 -36.32 -16.24
N GLN A 482 -1.15 -35.68 -17.34
CA GLN A 482 0.26 -35.44 -17.67
C GLN A 482 0.96 -34.58 -16.58
N ALA A 483 0.33 -33.51 -16.12
CA ALA A 483 0.86 -32.66 -15.06
C ALA A 483 1.06 -33.45 -13.75
N LEU A 484 0.07 -34.27 -13.34
CA LEU A 484 0.14 -35.08 -12.15
C LEU A 484 1.27 -36.12 -12.22
N GLU A 485 1.37 -36.86 -13.35
CA GLU A 485 2.43 -37.84 -13.56
C GLU A 485 3.82 -37.18 -13.51
N LEU A 486 3.97 -36.05 -14.17
CA LEU A 486 5.23 -35.30 -14.22
C LEU A 486 5.63 -34.80 -12.81
N ARG A 487 4.69 -34.22 -12.07
CA ARG A 487 4.93 -33.76 -10.70
C ARG A 487 5.30 -34.91 -9.75
N LYS A 488 4.59 -36.06 -9.81
CA LYS A 488 4.93 -37.24 -9.02
C LYS A 488 6.34 -37.75 -9.29
N ARG A 489 6.73 -37.79 -10.57
CA ARG A 489 8.05 -38.23 -11.00
C ARG A 489 9.17 -37.30 -10.59
N LEU A 490 8.96 -35.99 -10.67
CA LEU A 490 9.99 -34.98 -10.41
C LEU A 490 10.09 -34.59 -8.95
N LEU A 491 8.96 -34.46 -8.26
CA LEU A 491 8.87 -33.90 -6.90
C LEU A 491 8.58 -34.97 -5.84
N GLY A 492 8.23 -36.20 -6.27
CA GLY A 492 7.77 -37.27 -5.37
C GLY A 492 6.31 -37.14 -4.98
N GLU A 493 5.74 -38.25 -4.46
CA GLU A 493 4.31 -38.31 -4.10
C GLU A 493 3.93 -37.41 -2.90
N ASN A 494 4.91 -36.99 -2.10
CA ASN A 494 4.72 -36.19 -0.89
C ASN A 494 5.07 -34.70 -1.13
N HIS A 495 4.47 -34.10 -2.14
CA HIS A 495 4.70 -32.68 -2.48
C HIS A 495 3.39 -31.89 -2.54
N PRO A 496 3.36 -30.60 -2.12
CA PRO A 496 2.16 -29.76 -2.19
C PRO A 496 1.54 -29.69 -3.59
N ASP A 497 2.36 -29.62 -4.64
CA ASP A 497 1.90 -29.57 -6.04
C ASP A 497 1.23 -30.86 -6.50
N VAL A 498 1.61 -32.01 -5.92
CA VAL A 498 0.91 -33.28 -6.18
C VAL A 498 -0.48 -33.24 -5.53
N ALA A 499 -0.61 -32.70 -4.32
CA ALA A 499 -1.90 -32.47 -3.69
C ALA A 499 -2.79 -31.50 -4.51
N GLN A 500 -2.20 -30.46 -5.07
CA GLN A 500 -2.91 -29.55 -5.99
C GLN A 500 -3.40 -30.28 -7.24
N SER A 501 -2.56 -31.13 -7.87
CA SER A 501 -2.96 -31.92 -9.04
C SER A 501 -4.08 -32.91 -8.73
N PHE A 502 -4.03 -33.61 -7.58
CA PHE A 502 -5.14 -34.47 -7.13
C PHE A 502 -6.44 -33.69 -6.98
N ASN A 503 -6.37 -32.51 -6.33
CA ASN A 503 -7.55 -31.68 -6.15
C ASN A 503 -8.13 -31.19 -7.49
N ASN A 504 -7.29 -30.75 -8.43
CA ASN A 504 -7.72 -30.24 -9.72
C ASN A 504 -8.32 -31.34 -10.60
N LEU A 505 -7.74 -32.53 -10.59
CA LEU A 505 -8.29 -33.70 -11.27
C LEU A 505 -9.64 -34.12 -10.67
N ALA A 506 -9.78 -34.06 -9.33
CA ALA A 506 -11.04 -34.32 -8.64
C ALA A 506 -12.12 -33.29 -9.00
N VAL A 507 -11.75 -32.01 -9.12
CA VAL A 507 -12.66 -30.94 -9.61
C VAL A 507 -13.14 -31.28 -11.03
N LEU A 508 -12.25 -31.67 -11.93
CA LEU A 508 -12.59 -32.05 -13.29
C LEU A 508 -13.56 -33.23 -13.32
N TYR A 509 -13.27 -34.31 -12.60
CA TYR A 509 -14.16 -35.49 -12.51
C TYR A 509 -15.53 -35.14 -11.91
N LYS A 510 -15.58 -34.26 -10.92
CA LYS A 510 -16.84 -33.76 -10.40
C LYS A 510 -17.66 -33.05 -11.46
N PHE A 511 -17.03 -32.17 -12.28
CA PHE A 511 -17.72 -31.48 -13.39
C PHE A 511 -18.15 -32.43 -14.52
N GLN A 512 -17.43 -33.53 -14.71
CA GLN A 512 -17.85 -34.61 -15.62
C GLN A 512 -18.94 -35.52 -15.02
N GLY A 513 -19.37 -35.29 -13.77
CA GLY A 513 -20.31 -36.17 -13.06
C GLY A 513 -19.72 -37.49 -12.56
N LYS A 514 -18.42 -37.70 -12.66
CA LYS A 514 -17.68 -38.89 -12.21
C LYS A 514 -17.37 -38.77 -10.70
N TYR A 515 -18.41 -38.82 -9.86
CA TYR A 515 -18.27 -38.57 -8.42
C TYR A 515 -17.49 -39.62 -7.67
N GLU A 516 -17.59 -40.87 -8.09
CA GLU A 516 -16.89 -42.03 -7.46
C GLU A 516 -15.36 -41.92 -7.66
N GLU A 517 -14.93 -41.41 -8.80
CA GLU A 517 -13.51 -41.17 -9.10
C GLU A 517 -12.98 -39.88 -8.43
N ALA A 518 -13.83 -38.88 -8.25
CA ALA A 518 -13.45 -37.61 -7.64
C ALA A 518 -13.21 -37.73 -6.12
N GLU A 519 -14.03 -38.49 -5.40
CA GLU A 519 -14.00 -38.59 -3.92
C GLU A 519 -12.62 -39.02 -3.39
N PRO A 520 -12.00 -40.13 -3.83
CA PRO A 520 -10.70 -40.57 -3.32
C PRO A 520 -9.57 -39.55 -3.62
N LEU A 521 -9.64 -38.80 -4.71
CA LEU A 521 -8.65 -37.79 -5.06
C LEU A 521 -8.75 -36.58 -4.13
N TYR A 522 -9.96 -36.13 -3.80
CA TYR A 522 -10.14 -35.05 -2.82
C TYR A 522 -9.66 -35.43 -1.43
N LEU A 523 -9.91 -36.67 -1.00
CA LEU A 523 -9.44 -37.18 0.30
C LEU A 523 -7.91 -37.24 0.33
N GLN A 524 -7.27 -37.75 -0.72
CA GLN A 524 -5.80 -37.78 -0.83
C GLN A 524 -5.21 -36.36 -0.83
N ALA A 525 -5.81 -35.41 -1.55
CA ALA A 525 -5.38 -34.03 -1.55
C ALA A 525 -5.48 -33.38 -0.16
N LEU A 526 -6.61 -33.57 0.52
CA LEU A 526 -6.84 -33.04 1.87
C LEU A 526 -5.87 -33.62 2.89
N GLU A 527 -5.69 -34.96 2.90
CA GLU A 527 -4.75 -35.61 3.81
C GLU A 527 -3.32 -35.15 3.60
N LEU A 528 -2.90 -35.07 2.33
CA LEU A 528 -1.56 -34.63 1.97
C LEU A 528 -1.31 -33.17 2.39
N ARG A 529 -2.27 -32.25 2.13
CA ARG A 529 -2.17 -30.85 2.54
C ARG A 529 -2.13 -30.70 4.07
N LYS A 530 -2.99 -31.40 4.82
CA LYS A 530 -2.96 -31.40 6.29
C LYS A 530 -1.61 -31.88 6.85
N ARG A 531 -1.05 -32.92 6.28
CA ARG A 531 0.24 -33.47 6.70
C ARG A 531 1.42 -32.54 6.41
N LEU A 532 1.41 -31.84 5.26
CA LEU A 532 2.53 -31.00 4.82
C LEU A 532 2.44 -29.57 5.34
N LEU A 533 1.24 -28.99 5.40
CA LEU A 533 1.00 -27.58 5.68
C LEU A 533 0.36 -27.32 7.05
N GLY A 534 -0.12 -28.41 7.71
CA GLY A 534 -0.90 -28.30 8.95
C GLY A 534 -2.37 -27.96 8.72
N ASP A 535 -3.20 -28.15 9.75
CA ASP A 535 -4.65 -27.94 9.69
C ASP A 535 -5.05 -26.46 9.47
N ASN A 536 -4.15 -25.52 9.79
CA ASN A 536 -4.38 -24.09 9.74
C ASN A 536 -3.76 -23.44 8.48
N HIS A 537 -4.07 -23.98 7.30
CA HIS A 537 -3.56 -23.45 6.04
C HIS A 537 -4.70 -23.12 5.06
N PRO A 538 -4.60 -22.03 4.24
CA PRO A 538 -5.62 -21.69 3.24
C PRO A 538 -5.95 -22.85 2.28
N ASP A 539 -4.97 -23.64 1.88
CA ASP A 539 -5.16 -24.78 0.98
C ASP A 539 -5.94 -25.92 1.61
N VAL A 540 -5.86 -26.07 2.94
CA VAL A 540 -6.70 -27.05 3.66
C VAL A 540 -8.16 -26.60 3.60
N ALA A 541 -8.44 -25.31 3.79
CA ALA A 541 -9.78 -24.76 3.63
C ALA A 541 -10.31 -24.94 2.20
N TYR A 542 -9.44 -24.79 1.20
CA TYR A 542 -9.78 -25.03 -0.19
C TYR A 542 -10.19 -26.48 -0.45
N SER A 543 -9.42 -27.45 0.04
CA SER A 543 -9.74 -28.89 -0.07
C SER A 543 -11.03 -29.27 0.66
N LEU A 544 -11.25 -28.75 1.88
CA LEU A 544 -12.47 -28.97 2.64
C LEU A 544 -13.71 -28.46 1.89
N ASN A 545 -13.63 -27.27 1.33
CA ASN A 545 -14.72 -26.67 0.58
C ASN A 545 -15.07 -27.45 -0.68
N ASN A 546 -14.07 -27.99 -1.39
CA ASN A 546 -14.29 -28.78 -2.59
C ASN A 546 -14.87 -30.17 -2.28
N LEU A 547 -14.39 -30.84 -1.22
CA LEU A 547 -14.95 -32.10 -0.75
C LEU A 547 -16.40 -31.93 -0.28
N ALA A 548 -16.70 -30.86 0.46
CA ALA A 548 -18.05 -30.51 0.87
C ALA A 548 -18.99 -30.30 -0.34
N SER A 549 -18.49 -29.63 -1.36
CA SER A 549 -19.24 -29.41 -2.61
C SER A 549 -19.51 -30.72 -3.37
N LEU A 550 -18.57 -31.68 -3.34
CA LEU A 550 -18.80 -33.02 -3.89
C LEU A 550 -19.91 -33.73 -3.11
N TYR A 551 -19.82 -33.80 -1.78
CA TYR A 551 -20.82 -34.45 -0.93
C TYR A 551 -22.19 -33.82 -1.06
N GLY A 552 -22.26 -32.47 -1.20
CA GLY A 552 -23.50 -31.77 -1.52
C GLY A 552 -24.12 -32.23 -2.85
N SER A 553 -23.28 -32.44 -3.91
CA SER A 553 -23.69 -32.93 -5.21
C SER A 553 -24.18 -34.40 -5.16
N GLN A 554 -23.64 -35.19 -4.26
CA GLN A 554 -24.06 -36.58 -4.00
C GLN A 554 -25.30 -36.70 -3.07
N GLY A 555 -25.80 -35.60 -2.49
CA GLY A 555 -26.88 -35.57 -1.52
C GLY A 555 -26.45 -36.00 -0.08
N LYS A 556 -25.15 -36.15 0.18
CA LYS A 556 -24.56 -36.47 1.49
C LYS A 556 -24.46 -35.16 2.33
N TYR A 557 -25.61 -34.62 2.73
CA TYR A 557 -25.67 -33.30 3.37
C TYR A 557 -25.09 -33.25 4.78
N GLU A 558 -25.25 -34.34 5.54
CA GLU A 558 -24.76 -34.45 6.92
C GLU A 558 -23.23 -34.46 6.97
N GLU A 559 -22.56 -35.05 5.98
CA GLU A 559 -21.12 -35.03 5.81
C GLU A 559 -20.59 -33.73 5.25
N ALA A 560 -21.36 -33.03 4.37
CA ALA A 560 -20.99 -31.82 3.72
C ALA A 560 -21.02 -30.58 4.66
N GLU A 561 -22.03 -30.50 5.56
CA GLU A 561 -22.25 -29.32 6.40
C GLU A 561 -21.04 -28.99 7.32
N PRO A 562 -20.50 -29.95 8.11
CA PRO A 562 -19.33 -29.63 8.95
C PRO A 562 -18.09 -29.24 8.18
N LEU A 563 -17.90 -29.75 6.96
CA LEU A 563 -16.78 -29.38 6.11
C LEU A 563 -16.94 -27.94 5.55
N CYS A 564 -18.15 -27.55 5.13
CA CYS A 564 -18.46 -26.18 4.71
C CYS A 564 -18.21 -25.17 5.84
N LEU A 565 -18.70 -25.47 7.05
CA LEU A 565 -18.51 -24.62 8.22
C LEU A 565 -17.04 -24.46 8.58
N GLN A 566 -16.30 -25.57 8.62
CA GLN A 566 -14.86 -25.57 8.92
C GLN A 566 -14.08 -24.77 7.85
N ALA A 567 -14.40 -24.94 6.56
CA ALA A 567 -13.76 -24.19 5.48
C ALA A 567 -14.03 -22.69 5.58
N LEU A 568 -15.30 -22.29 5.85
CA LEU A 568 -15.70 -20.89 6.01
C LEU A 568 -14.99 -20.24 7.20
N GLU A 569 -15.01 -20.91 8.38
CA GLU A 569 -14.34 -20.41 9.58
C GLU A 569 -12.84 -20.23 9.35
N LEU A 570 -12.20 -21.23 8.75
CA LEU A 570 -10.77 -21.21 8.46
C LEU A 570 -10.41 -20.07 7.50
N ARG A 571 -11.19 -19.86 6.41
CA ARG A 571 -10.99 -18.76 5.46
C ARG A 571 -11.19 -17.40 6.11
N LYS A 572 -12.25 -17.18 6.91
CA LYS A 572 -12.46 -15.92 7.64
C LYS A 572 -11.32 -15.60 8.59
N ARG A 573 -10.83 -16.60 9.30
CA ARG A 573 -9.72 -16.44 10.25
C ARG A 573 -8.39 -16.14 9.57
N LEU A 574 -8.08 -16.81 8.46
CA LEU A 574 -6.78 -16.72 7.81
C LEU A 574 -6.68 -15.59 6.77
N LEU A 575 -7.75 -15.35 6.01
CA LEU A 575 -7.72 -14.40 4.90
C LEU A 575 -8.29 -13.04 5.31
N SER A 576 -9.50 -12.84 5.36
CA SER A 576 -10.27 -11.73 5.96
C SER A 576 -11.74 -11.96 5.63
N ASP A 577 -12.64 -11.30 6.33
CA ASP A 577 -14.08 -11.34 5.97
C ASP A 577 -14.33 -10.76 4.57
N ASN A 578 -13.42 -9.93 4.07
CA ASN A 578 -13.44 -9.28 2.76
C ASN A 578 -12.53 -10.00 1.75
N HIS A 579 -12.73 -11.29 1.53
CA HIS A 579 -11.95 -12.05 0.57
C HIS A 579 -12.85 -12.82 -0.41
N PRO A 580 -12.52 -12.91 -1.74
CA PRO A 580 -13.36 -13.64 -2.71
C PRO A 580 -13.62 -15.10 -2.32
N LEU A 581 -12.64 -15.79 -1.76
CA LEU A 581 -12.80 -17.16 -1.29
C LEU A 581 -13.79 -17.32 -0.11
N VAL A 582 -14.02 -16.25 0.68
CA VAL A 582 -15.06 -16.24 1.71
C VAL A 582 -16.43 -16.18 1.06
N ALA A 583 -16.62 -15.35 0.02
CA ALA A 583 -17.86 -15.31 -0.75
C ALA A 583 -18.19 -16.68 -1.37
N SER A 584 -17.18 -17.35 -1.93
CA SER A 584 -17.32 -18.72 -2.47
C SER A 584 -17.74 -19.73 -1.40
N SER A 585 -17.17 -19.68 -0.18
CA SER A 585 -17.61 -20.56 0.92
C SER A 585 -19.02 -20.27 1.41
N LEU A 586 -19.41 -19.00 1.48
CA LEU A 586 -20.79 -18.59 1.80
C LEU A 586 -21.79 -19.13 0.79
N ASN A 587 -21.48 -19.00 -0.52
CA ASN A 587 -22.31 -19.56 -1.60
C ASN A 587 -22.47 -21.08 -1.46
N ASN A 588 -21.40 -21.82 -1.17
CA ASN A 588 -21.45 -23.28 -1.02
C ASN A 588 -22.27 -23.71 0.20
N LEU A 589 -22.11 -23.03 1.34
CA LEU A 589 -22.93 -23.30 2.53
C LEU A 589 -24.41 -22.96 2.30
N ALA A 590 -24.68 -21.84 1.64
CA ALA A 590 -26.05 -21.44 1.29
C ALA A 590 -26.70 -22.44 0.32
N LEU A 591 -25.95 -22.94 -0.66
CA LEU A 591 -26.43 -23.99 -1.58
C LEU A 591 -26.78 -25.27 -0.83
N LEU A 592 -25.96 -25.65 0.15
CA LEU A 592 -26.21 -26.83 0.99
C LEU A 592 -27.49 -26.64 1.81
N TYR A 593 -27.67 -25.50 2.48
CA TYR A 593 -28.90 -25.18 3.24
C TYR A 593 -30.15 -25.13 2.36
N LYS A 594 -30.04 -24.51 1.17
CA LYS A 594 -31.13 -24.56 0.18
C LYS A 594 -31.52 -25.99 -0.19
N SER A 595 -30.52 -26.88 -0.40
CA SER A 595 -30.75 -28.28 -0.75
C SER A 595 -31.38 -29.10 0.40
N GLN A 596 -31.17 -28.69 1.64
CA GLN A 596 -31.81 -29.22 2.85
C GLN A 596 -33.22 -28.62 3.10
N GLY A 597 -33.66 -27.63 2.30
CA GLY A 597 -34.90 -26.89 2.54
C GLY A 597 -34.83 -25.81 3.62
N LYS A 598 -33.63 -25.52 4.16
CA LYS A 598 -33.37 -24.48 5.17
C LYS A 598 -33.21 -23.11 4.49
N TYR A 599 -34.31 -22.59 3.96
CA TYR A 599 -34.30 -21.37 3.11
C TYR A 599 -34.02 -20.10 3.90
N GLU A 600 -34.48 -20.02 5.14
CA GLU A 600 -34.25 -18.86 6.02
C GLU A 600 -32.77 -18.70 6.39
N GLU A 601 -32.04 -19.80 6.54
CA GLU A 601 -30.61 -19.81 6.79
C GLU A 601 -29.79 -19.58 5.51
N ALA A 602 -30.27 -20.01 4.34
CA ALA A 602 -29.57 -19.86 3.07
C ALA A 602 -29.60 -18.42 2.53
N GLU A 603 -30.72 -17.70 2.67
CA GLU A 603 -30.92 -16.36 2.09
C GLU A 603 -29.86 -15.36 2.55
N PRO A 604 -29.59 -15.12 3.86
CA PRO A 604 -28.60 -14.16 4.31
C PRO A 604 -27.18 -14.49 3.83
N LEU A 605 -26.86 -15.79 3.68
CA LEU A 605 -25.54 -16.21 3.20
C LEU A 605 -25.35 -15.89 1.70
N TYR A 606 -26.39 -16.12 0.87
CA TYR A 606 -26.34 -15.76 -0.54
C TYR A 606 -26.28 -14.23 -0.74
N LEU A 607 -27.02 -13.45 0.04
CA LEU A 607 -26.96 -11.99 -0.02
C LEU A 607 -25.56 -11.48 0.37
N GLN A 608 -24.97 -12.01 1.43
CA GLN A 608 -23.62 -11.66 1.84
C GLN A 608 -22.59 -12.06 0.78
N ALA A 609 -22.72 -13.25 0.19
CA ALA A 609 -21.85 -13.71 -0.88
C ALA A 609 -21.93 -12.80 -2.12
N LEU A 610 -23.15 -12.42 -2.53
CA LEU A 610 -23.38 -11.52 -3.66
C LEU A 610 -22.78 -10.13 -3.42
N GLU A 611 -23.01 -9.55 -2.23
CA GLU A 611 -22.45 -8.24 -1.86
C GLU A 611 -20.92 -8.28 -1.91
N LEU A 612 -20.30 -9.31 -1.32
CA LEU A 612 -18.84 -9.49 -1.34
C LEU A 612 -18.31 -9.63 -2.77
N SER A 613 -18.94 -10.48 -3.60
CA SER A 613 -18.53 -10.70 -4.98
C SER A 613 -18.62 -9.42 -5.81
N GLN A 614 -19.72 -8.65 -5.69
CA GLN A 614 -19.89 -7.37 -6.41
C GLN A 614 -18.90 -6.29 -5.97
N ARG A 615 -18.48 -6.29 -4.71
CA ARG A 615 -17.56 -5.31 -4.15
C ARG A 615 -16.11 -5.61 -4.48
N LEU A 616 -15.72 -6.90 -4.47
CA LEU A 616 -14.32 -7.33 -4.59
C LEU A 616 -13.92 -7.70 -6.02
N LEU A 617 -14.89 -8.22 -6.79
CA LEU A 617 -14.69 -8.59 -8.18
C LEU A 617 -15.32 -7.53 -9.08
N SER A 618 -14.95 -7.49 -10.35
CA SER A 618 -15.65 -6.60 -11.27
C SER A 618 -17.13 -7.02 -11.39
N LYS A 619 -18.03 -6.06 -11.65
CA LYS A 619 -19.45 -6.37 -11.90
C LYS A 619 -19.66 -7.32 -13.10
N SER A 620 -18.61 -7.52 -13.88
CA SER A 620 -18.52 -8.42 -15.02
C SER A 620 -17.65 -9.64 -14.70
N HIS A 621 -17.85 -10.29 -13.54
CA HIS A 621 -17.14 -11.50 -13.17
C HIS A 621 -18.08 -12.71 -13.18
N PRO A 622 -17.63 -13.91 -13.62
CA PRO A 622 -18.48 -15.12 -13.61
C PRO A 622 -19.06 -15.47 -12.23
N ASP A 623 -18.32 -15.26 -11.14
CA ASP A 623 -18.80 -15.54 -9.78
C ASP A 623 -19.96 -14.62 -9.34
N VAL A 624 -20.04 -13.40 -9.90
CA VAL A 624 -21.19 -12.51 -9.68
C VAL A 624 -22.42 -13.09 -10.38
N ALA A 625 -22.26 -13.60 -11.60
CA ALA A 625 -23.35 -14.28 -12.32
C ALA A 625 -23.79 -15.55 -11.57
N GLN A 626 -22.86 -16.32 -11.02
CA GLN A 626 -23.16 -17.49 -10.18
C GLN A 626 -23.96 -17.10 -8.94
N SER A 627 -23.57 -16.01 -8.25
CA SER A 627 -24.27 -15.53 -7.07
C SER A 627 -25.71 -15.09 -7.38
N PHE A 628 -25.92 -14.39 -8.51
CA PHE A 628 -27.26 -14.06 -9.00
C PHE A 628 -28.09 -15.32 -9.29
N ASN A 629 -27.52 -16.29 -10.02
CA ASN A 629 -28.19 -17.54 -10.35
C ASN A 629 -28.60 -18.33 -9.09
N ASN A 630 -27.72 -18.41 -8.10
CA ASN A 630 -27.95 -19.16 -6.88
C ASN A 630 -29.08 -18.52 -6.04
N LEU A 631 -29.06 -17.19 -5.88
CA LEU A 631 -30.08 -16.43 -5.16
C LEU A 631 -31.45 -16.55 -5.88
N ALA A 632 -31.46 -16.42 -7.23
CA ALA A 632 -32.66 -16.62 -8.03
C ALA A 632 -33.26 -18.03 -7.84
N GLY A 633 -32.41 -19.05 -7.82
CA GLY A 633 -32.80 -20.41 -7.53
C GLY A 633 -33.36 -20.61 -6.13
N LEU A 634 -32.91 -19.87 -5.13
CA LEU A 634 -33.51 -19.87 -3.78
C LEU A 634 -34.91 -19.23 -3.81
N TYR A 635 -35.03 -18.05 -4.39
CA TYR A 635 -36.34 -17.35 -4.50
C TYR A 635 -37.36 -18.14 -5.27
N THR A 636 -36.95 -18.85 -6.33
CA THR A 636 -37.85 -19.81 -7.04
C THR A 636 -38.34 -20.91 -6.09
N SER A 637 -37.45 -21.46 -5.25
CA SER A 637 -37.84 -22.49 -4.27
C SER A 637 -38.77 -21.99 -3.16
N GLN A 638 -38.74 -20.69 -2.86
CA GLN A 638 -39.62 -19.99 -1.92
C GLN A 638 -40.95 -19.53 -2.57
N GLY A 639 -41.12 -19.66 -3.90
CA GLY A 639 -42.26 -19.12 -4.63
C GLY A 639 -42.22 -17.61 -4.91
N ARG A 640 -41.09 -16.96 -4.66
CA ARG A 640 -40.87 -15.51 -4.88
C ARG A 640 -40.43 -15.27 -6.32
N TYR A 641 -41.33 -15.55 -7.27
CA TYR A 641 -41.00 -15.56 -8.70
C TYR A 641 -40.66 -14.18 -9.29
N GLU A 642 -41.31 -13.12 -8.81
CA GLU A 642 -41.07 -11.74 -9.27
C GLU A 642 -39.67 -11.26 -8.92
N GLU A 643 -39.10 -11.77 -7.83
CA GLU A 643 -37.71 -11.45 -7.41
C GLU A 643 -36.70 -12.35 -8.09
N ALA A 644 -37.04 -13.59 -8.43
CA ALA A 644 -36.16 -14.56 -9.06
C ALA A 644 -35.88 -14.26 -10.54
N GLU A 645 -36.92 -13.89 -11.30
CA GLU A 645 -36.83 -13.69 -12.75
C GLU A 645 -35.74 -12.69 -13.17
N PRO A 646 -35.69 -11.44 -12.62
CA PRO A 646 -34.67 -10.48 -12.99
C PRO A 646 -33.24 -10.94 -12.65
N LEU A 647 -33.05 -11.72 -11.59
CA LEU A 647 -31.73 -12.25 -11.21
C LEU A 647 -31.25 -13.34 -12.18
N PHE A 648 -32.12 -14.24 -12.62
CA PHE A 648 -31.79 -15.21 -13.66
C PHE A 648 -31.40 -14.52 -14.98
N LEU A 649 -32.18 -13.48 -15.38
CA LEU A 649 -31.89 -12.73 -16.60
C LEU A 649 -30.52 -12.03 -16.52
N GLN A 650 -30.17 -11.42 -15.37
CA GLN A 650 -28.88 -10.83 -15.14
C GLN A 650 -27.76 -11.88 -15.21
N ALA A 651 -27.94 -13.02 -14.56
CA ALA A 651 -26.97 -14.12 -14.62
C ALA A 651 -26.76 -14.61 -16.06
N LEU A 652 -27.86 -14.81 -16.79
CA LEU A 652 -27.86 -15.28 -18.17
C LEU A 652 -27.13 -14.31 -19.12
N GLU A 653 -27.42 -13.00 -18.97
CA GLU A 653 -26.76 -11.96 -19.76
C GLU A 653 -25.26 -11.92 -19.47
N LEU A 654 -24.87 -11.95 -18.17
CA LEU A 654 -23.48 -11.95 -17.77
C LEU A 654 -22.73 -13.17 -18.32
N TYR A 655 -23.22 -14.38 -18.12
CA TYR A 655 -22.59 -15.59 -18.63
C TYR A 655 -22.46 -15.58 -20.16
N LYS A 656 -23.54 -15.21 -20.89
CA LYS A 656 -23.46 -15.13 -22.36
C LYS A 656 -22.44 -14.11 -22.86
N ARG A 657 -22.30 -13.00 -22.16
CA ARG A 657 -21.35 -11.94 -22.51
C ARG A 657 -19.91 -12.32 -22.19
N LEU A 658 -19.68 -12.99 -21.04
CA LEU A 658 -18.34 -13.27 -20.54
C LEU A 658 -17.77 -14.59 -21.09
N LEU A 659 -18.60 -15.61 -21.19
CA LEU A 659 -18.16 -16.97 -21.49
C LEU A 659 -18.59 -17.45 -22.88
N GLY A 660 -19.46 -16.68 -23.54
CA GLY A 660 -20.05 -17.09 -24.80
C GLY A 660 -21.37 -17.86 -24.66
N LYS A 661 -22.14 -17.92 -25.75
CA LYS A 661 -23.51 -18.43 -25.75
C LYS A 661 -23.62 -19.95 -25.49
N ASN A 662 -22.56 -20.69 -25.81
CA ASN A 662 -22.52 -22.15 -25.71
C ASN A 662 -21.74 -22.66 -24.51
N HIS A 663 -21.36 -21.79 -23.57
CA HIS A 663 -20.64 -22.21 -22.38
C HIS A 663 -21.54 -23.02 -21.44
N PRO A 664 -21.05 -24.10 -20.79
CA PRO A 664 -21.84 -24.93 -19.88
C PRO A 664 -22.55 -24.15 -18.79
N ASP A 665 -21.95 -23.08 -18.24
CA ASP A 665 -22.55 -22.30 -17.16
C ASP A 665 -23.80 -21.54 -17.62
N VAL A 666 -23.99 -21.30 -18.92
CA VAL A 666 -25.22 -20.70 -19.47
C VAL A 666 -26.44 -21.62 -19.28
N VAL A 667 -26.19 -22.92 -19.13
CA VAL A 667 -27.23 -23.93 -18.88
C VAL A 667 -27.96 -23.67 -17.56
N TYR A 668 -27.25 -23.24 -16.52
CA TYR A 668 -27.83 -23.07 -15.18
C TYR A 668 -28.92 -22.01 -15.12
N PRO A 669 -28.70 -20.76 -15.58
CA PRO A 669 -29.76 -19.75 -15.58
C PRO A 669 -30.87 -20.05 -16.61
N LEU A 670 -30.57 -20.69 -17.75
CA LEU A 670 -31.57 -21.12 -18.71
C LEU A 670 -32.55 -22.15 -18.09
N ASN A 671 -32.00 -23.21 -17.48
CA ASN A 671 -32.78 -24.23 -16.78
C ASN A 671 -33.51 -23.66 -15.57
N GLY A 672 -32.88 -22.74 -14.83
CA GLY A 672 -33.49 -22.05 -13.69
C GLY A 672 -34.70 -21.19 -14.11
N LEU A 673 -34.58 -20.42 -15.18
CA LEU A 673 -35.62 -19.58 -15.73
C LEU A 673 -36.77 -20.44 -16.33
N ALA A 674 -36.43 -21.52 -17.03
CA ALA A 674 -37.40 -22.47 -17.55
C ALA A 674 -38.22 -23.11 -16.42
N LYS A 675 -37.54 -23.54 -15.33
CA LYS A 675 -38.21 -24.08 -14.15
C LYS A 675 -39.11 -23.08 -13.44
N LEU A 676 -38.69 -21.80 -13.40
CA LEU A 676 -39.49 -20.70 -12.84
C LEU A 676 -40.77 -20.52 -13.65
N TYR A 677 -40.68 -20.45 -14.99
CA TYR A 677 -41.83 -20.31 -15.86
C TYR A 677 -42.74 -21.55 -15.82
N TYR A 678 -42.19 -22.75 -15.73
CA TYR A 678 -42.92 -23.99 -15.49
C TYR A 678 -43.78 -23.87 -14.21
N SER A 679 -43.16 -23.42 -13.11
CA SER A 679 -43.82 -23.28 -11.80
C SER A 679 -44.94 -22.23 -11.80
N GLN A 680 -44.91 -21.27 -12.73
CA GLN A 680 -45.94 -20.28 -12.97
C GLN A 680 -47.02 -20.74 -13.96
N GLY A 681 -46.89 -21.92 -14.57
CA GLY A 681 -47.80 -22.40 -15.63
C GLY A 681 -47.54 -21.76 -17.01
N ARG A 682 -46.43 -21.05 -17.19
CA ARG A 682 -46.01 -20.39 -18.43
C ARG A 682 -45.23 -21.38 -19.31
N TYR A 683 -45.91 -22.46 -19.74
CA TYR A 683 -45.25 -23.58 -20.41
C TYR A 683 -44.67 -23.20 -21.78
N GLU A 684 -45.37 -22.36 -22.56
CA GLU A 684 -44.94 -21.86 -23.86
C GLU A 684 -43.61 -21.08 -23.80
N GLU A 685 -43.33 -20.47 -22.65
CA GLU A 685 -42.06 -19.74 -22.42
C GLU A 685 -40.99 -20.65 -21.82
N ALA A 686 -41.36 -21.69 -21.07
CA ALA A 686 -40.44 -22.65 -20.47
C ALA A 686 -39.79 -23.59 -21.51
N GLU A 687 -40.60 -24.10 -22.47
CA GLU A 687 -40.15 -25.09 -23.46
C GLU A 687 -38.93 -24.65 -24.27
N PRO A 688 -38.86 -23.45 -24.91
CA PRO A 688 -37.72 -23.02 -25.70
C PRO A 688 -36.44 -22.84 -24.85
N LEU A 689 -36.60 -22.50 -23.58
CA LEU A 689 -35.47 -22.37 -22.66
C LEU A 689 -34.86 -23.74 -22.28
N TYR A 690 -35.73 -24.74 -22.01
CA TYR A 690 -35.28 -26.11 -21.78
C TYR A 690 -34.61 -26.71 -23.01
N LEU A 691 -35.16 -26.50 -24.23
CA LEU A 691 -34.55 -26.95 -25.47
C LEU A 691 -33.18 -26.31 -25.70
N GLN A 692 -33.06 -25.00 -25.47
CA GLN A 692 -31.78 -24.32 -25.57
C GLN A 692 -30.78 -24.83 -24.52
N ALA A 693 -31.20 -25.01 -23.28
CA ALA A 693 -30.37 -25.53 -22.20
C ALA A 693 -29.91 -26.96 -22.52
N LEU A 694 -30.83 -27.82 -23.03
CA LEU A 694 -30.53 -29.20 -23.38
C LEU A 694 -29.49 -29.28 -24.51
N ALA A 695 -29.69 -28.51 -25.59
CA ALA A 695 -28.75 -28.50 -26.71
C ALA A 695 -27.34 -28.09 -26.31
N ILE A 696 -27.21 -27.07 -25.41
CA ILE A 696 -25.88 -26.66 -24.87
C ILE A 696 -25.32 -27.75 -23.96
N ALA A 697 -26.14 -28.34 -23.09
CA ALA A 697 -25.71 -29.37 -22.15
C ALA A 697 -25.26 -30.65 -22.86
N GLU A 698 -25.97 -31.12 -23.90
CA GLU A 698 -25.60 -32.28 -24.70
C GLU A 698 -24.27 -32.06 -25.44
N GLN A 699 -24.08 -30.85 -25.99
CA GLN A 699 -22.85 -30.51 -26.70
C GLN A 699 -21.64 -30.37 -25.76
N ALA A 700 -21.80 -29.71 -24.60
CA ALA A 700 -20.71 -29.35 -23.74
C ALA A 700 -20.41 -30.35 -22.61
N LEU A 701 -21.45 -31.04 -22.11
CA LEU A 701 -21.34 -31.98 -20.96
C LEU A 701 -21.52 -33.43 -21.38
N GLY A 702 -22.12 -33.67 -22.53
CA GLY A 702 -22.51 -35.00 -23.00
C GLY A 702 -23.88 -35.47 -22.57
N GLU A 703 -24.45 -36.45 -23.29
CA GLU A 703 -25.84 -36.94 -23.13
C GLU A 703 -26.11 -37.57 -21.75
N ASN A 704 -25.08 -38.21 -21.16
CA ASN A 704 -25.19 -38.94 -19.91
C ASN A 704 -24.81 -38.11 -18.66
N HIS A 705 -24.47 -36.85 -18.85
CA HIS A 705 -24.13 -35.99 -17.71
C HIS A 705 -25.36 -35.73 -16.82
N PRO A 706 -25.21 -35.75 -15.48
CA PRO A 706 -26.36 -35.59 -14.54
C PRO A 706 -27.22 -34.34 -14.83
N THR A 707 -26.58 -33.24 -15.18
CA THR A 707 -27.27 -31.99 -15.55
C THR A 707 -28.07 -32.15 -16.85
N THR A 708 -27.52 -32.81 -17.86
CA THR A 708 -28.19 -33.06 -19.15
C THR A 708 -29.41 -33.94 -18.96
N VAL A 709 -29.23 -35.05 -18.20
CA VAL A 709 -30.34 -35.97 -17.88
C VAL A 709 -31.47 -35.21 -17.15
N LYS A 710 -31.12 -34.36 -16.17
CA LYS A 710 -32.10 -33.61 -15.39
C LYS A 710 -32.87 -32.59 -16.23
N ILE A 711 -32.22 -31.92 -17.18
CA ILE A 711 -32.90 -30.97 -18.10
C ILE A 711 -33.84 -31.75 -19.02
N ARG A 712 -33.44 -32.90 -19.53
CA ARG A 712 -34.31 -33.76 -20.37
C ARG A 712 -35.55 -34.20 -19.58
N GLU A 713 -35.43 -34.68 -18.36
CA GLU A 713 -36.53 -35.01 -17.48
C GLU A 713 -37.48 -33.80 -17.25
N ASN A 714 -36.91 -32.61 -17.02
CA ASN A 714 -37.69 -31.39 -16.84
C ASN A 714 -38.47 -31.03 -18.12
N LEU A 715 -37.88 -31.18 -19.31
CA LEU A 715 -38.51 -30.95 -20.61
C LEU A 715 -39.64 -31.97 -20.86
N GLU A 716 -39.39 -33.26 -20.58
CA GLU A 716 -40.39 -34.32 -20.74
C GLU A 716 -41.58 -34.19 -19.76
N SER A 717 -41.38 -33.45 -18.66
CA SER A 717 -42.44 -33.18 -17.67
C SER A 717 -43.40 -32.04 -18.08
N LEU A 718 -43.13 -31.34 -19.20
CA LEU A 718 -44.03 -30.33 -19.73
C LEU A 718 -45.34 -31.00 -20.20
N PRO A 719 -46.51 -30.36 -19.95
CA PRO A 719 -47.82 -30.89 -20.29
C PRO A 719 -48.08 -30.94 -21.81
#